data_8b1e4b96c825248d39a871955229c2f3
#
_entry.id   8b1e4b96c825248d39a871955229c2f3
#
_cell.length_a   1.000
_cell.length_b   1.000
_cell.length_c   1.000
_cell.angle_alpha   90.00
_cell.angle_beta   90.00
_cell.angle_gamma   90.00
#
_symmetry.space_group_name_H-M   'P 1'
#
loop_
_entity.id
_entity.type
_entity.pdbx_description
1 polymer ?
#
loop_
_entity_poly.entity_id
_entity_poly.type
_entity_poly.pdbx_seq_one_letter_code
_entity_poly.pdbx_strand_id
1 'polypeptide(L)'
;MRTLCPSFLFLASFVSLGLLAQQPVGSSDPHPAEARTPGVTAAVDLRPTFDKLGLIPRQQGARPTCSVFTVAGALEFAVAKRQGHTPRLSVEFLNWAANKACGDTDDGGFFSDLWKGFAAHGVCTEADMPYEFKFELSRQPSAAALADAKVRLSLGLRLHWIKEWNVNTGLTADHLSAIKRTLEQGWPVCSGLRWPKQEQWVENVLQLCPSNAVRDGHSVLLVGYRDEAAQPGGGVFLFRNTSHGGQDGAMPYAYARDYMNDAVWVDYEPRTPVRTAPAAPSPLWRDPLGALATPPVGRNRRISSNEQPKWNDANLDMTLLPPGKALEMPVLEGPGMITHIWLTSHAGRVNELNALSLRIYWDGRAEPGVESPLGEFFAVGQGKPAVVESVPVQVSPSGALSCYWRMPFAKSARIVVSNDNPERTAGLYWQVDWVELDDLPPETPYFHAQYRQEYPAVSGRDYLLADLEGRGQYVGTVMSVTLAQDGWWGEGDDFFYIDGEAVPSLQGTGSEDYFNDAWGFRPRTSHWFGQPRWEGDNAGNSGVAYRWHVLDPVGFTKSLKVAIEHKGNRPEDTEGFYLERPDFINSVAFWYQTGEPKRFGTLPPYPERRVPWQNHQLVRAFRQAKVTGAAKVRVETTGMFGARPVLSWTNSEPGMRLSLPFAVESAGRHAVRLTAASAPDFGLYDIELDGKTVLGAADFRSREYEELDLELGTRELSAGPHTLSFLALATSSGQARPLAVEMLRLLRLPPEATRPVKTHHEAHFIRLGIGRAVYAYRLAYGELPDSLETLVKANLLPSRYLTDENRKPLRSHREGDFLVVESTGVEPWTYRWQGLDARR
;
A
#
# COMPACT_ATOMS: atom_id res chain seq x y z
N MET A 1 -35.33 -6.18 -43.81
CA MET A 1 -36.44 -6.87 -43.16
C MET A 1 -36.01 -7.14 -41.74
N ARG A 2 -36.39 -6.31 -40.83
CA ARG A 2 -37.42 -6.50 -39.76
C ARG A 2 -37.29 -7.89 -39.13
N THR A 3 -37.03 -8.07 -37.84
CA THR A 3 -37.81 -7.68 -36.64
C THR A 3 -37.05 -8.08 -35.37
N LEU A 4 -36.95 -7.26 -34.41
CA LEU A 4 -37.63 -7.07 -33.12
C LEU A 4 -36.89 -7.62 -31.87
N CYS A 5 -36.61 -6.69 -31.01
CA CYS A 5 -36.28 -6.77 -29.61
C CYS A 5 -37.44 -7.23 -28.71
N PRO A 6 -37.22 -7.74 -27.52
CA PRO A 6 -38.13 -7.41 -26.45
C PRO A 6 -37.45 -6.77 -25.22
N SER A 7 -38.11 -5.71 -24.82
CA SER A 7 -37.86 -4.89 -23.61
C SER A 7 -38.26 -5.62 -22.32
N PHE A 8 -37.57 -5.37 -21.23
CA PHE A 8 -38.08 -5.61 -19.87
C PHE A 8 -38.30 -4.27 -19.14
N LEU A 9 -39.52 -4.09 -18.72
CA LEU A 9 -40.01 -2.99 -17.86
C LEU A 9 -39.54 -3.21 -16.41
N PHE A 10 -39.14 -2.14 -15.73
CA PHE A 10 -39.24 -2.03 -14.28
C PHE A 10 -40.04 -0.80 -13.90
N LEU A 11 -41.03 -1.03 -13.03
CA LEU A 11 -41.94 -0.05 -12.46
C LEU A 11 -41.20 0.99 -11.59
N ALA A 12 -41.52 2.25 -11.78
CA ALA A 12 -41.26 3.33 -10.85
C ALA A 12 -42.57 3.79 -10.19
N SER A 13 -42.55 3.84 -8.87
CA SER A 13 -43.66 4.39 -8.08
C SER A 13 -43.49 5.90 -7.89
N PHE A 14 -44.48 6.65 -8.31
CA PHE A 14 -44.61 8.11 -8.10
C PHE A 14 -45.22 8.39 -6.72
N VAL A 15 -44.64 9.35 -6.00
CA VAL A 15 -45.29 10.08 -4.93
C VAL A 15 -45.32 11.54 -5.30
N SER A 16 -46.56 12.08 -5.35
CA SER A 16 -46.92 13.44 -5.70
C SER A 16 -46.65 14.41 -4.55
N LEU A 17 -46.09 15.59 -4.86
CA LEU A 17 -46.19 16.75 -3.97
C LEU A 17 -46.75 17.95 -4.74
N GLY A 18 -47.72 18.59 -4.10
CA GLY A 18 -48.50 19.65 -4.64
C GLY A 18 -47.83 21.00 -4.73
N LEU A 19 -48.27 21.76 -5.70
CA LEU A 19 -47.95 23.18 -5.94
C LEU A 19 -48.61 24.06 -4.89
N LEU A 20 -47.93 25.16 -4.52
CA LEU A 20 -48.60 26.44 -4.19
C LEU A 20 -47.77 27.64 -4.69
N ALA A 21 -48.50 28.66 -5.13
CA ALA A 21 -48.16 29.68 -6.10
C ALA A 21 -47.50 30.94 -5.55
N GLN A 22 -46.73 31.56 -6.40
CA GLN A 22 -46.44 32.97 -6.79
C GLN A 22 -46.91 34.17 -5.97
N GLN A 23 -45.93 35.03 -5.56
CA GLN A 23 -45.59 36.42 -5.91
C GLN A 23 -46.52 37.60 -5.53
N PRO A 24 -46.08 38.90 -5.42
CA PRO A 24 -45.08 39.60 -6.23
C PRO A 24 -44.15 40.62 -5.54
N VAL A 25 -43.15 41.04 -6.29
CA VAL A 25 -42.20 42.16 -6.37
C VAL A 25 -42.59 43.49 -5.66
N GLY A 26 -41.57 44.05 -5.00
CA GLY A 26 -41.47 45.47 -4.60
C GLY A 26 -40.02 45.90 -4.44
N SER A 27 -39.58 46.82 -5.26
CA SER A 27 -38.26 47.44 -5.34
C SER A 27 -38.00 48.48 -4.22
N SER A 28 -36.79 48.56 -3.68
CA SER A 28 -36.11 49.82 -3.34
C SER A 28 -34.64 49.63 -2.96
N ASP A 29 -33.83 50.51 -3.40
CA ASP A 29 -32.39 50.64 -3.44
C ASP A 29 -31.67 50.74 -2.07
N PRO A 30 -30.31 50.72 -2.04
CA PRO A 30 -29.51 50.12 -0.96
C PRO A 30 -28.99 51.17 0.04
N HIS A 31 -28.99 50.77 1.32
CA HIS A 31 -28.15 51.42 2.35
C HIS A 31 -26.92 50.57 2.63
N PRO A 32 -25.81 51.22 3.03
CA PRO A 32 -24.49 50.57 3.10
C PRO A 32 -24.44 49.56 4.24
N ALA A 33 -23.83 48.40 3.93
CA ALA A 33 -23.60 47.33 4.88
C ALA A 33 -22.73 47.76 6.04
N GLU A 34 -23.31 47.88 7.20
CA GLU A 34 -22.54 47.85 8.46
C GLU A 34 -21.78 46.52 8.55
N ALA A 35 -20.48 46.62 8.82
CA ALA A 35 -19.61 45.47 9.07
C ALA A 35 -20.16 44.69 10.27
N ARG A 36 -20.79 43.54 9.98
CA ARG A 36 -21.17 42.55 10.99
C ARG A 36 -19.92 42.04 11.67
N THR A 37 -19.73 42.36 12.92
CA THR A 37 -18.82 41.67 13.85
C THR A 37 -19.20 40.17 13.81
N PRO A 38 -18.22 39.25 13.75
CA PRO A 38 -18.52 37.82 13.75
C PRO A 38 -19.39 37.48 14.96
N GLY A 39 -20.57 36.94 14.73
CA GLY A 39 -21.52 36.62 15.77
C GLY A 39 -20.95 35.62 16.76
N VAL A 40 -21.01 35.96 18.05
CA VAL A 40 -20.70 35.07 19.18
C VAL A 40 -21.63 33.87 19.12
N THR A 41 -21.10 32.67 19.06
CA THR A 41 -21.89 31.44 19.12
C THR A 41 -22.54 31.28 20.47
N ALA A 42 -23.82 30.88 20.54
CA ALA A 42 -24.59 30.77 21.80
C ALA A 42 -24.03 29.72 22.77
N ALA A 43 -23.16 28.84 22.34
CA ALA A 43 -22.51 27.79 23.15
C ALA A 43 -21.24 27.26 22.50
N VAL A 44 -20.26 26.91 23.35
CA VAL A 44 -19.03 26.17 22.99
C VAL A 44 -18.82 25.06 24.02
N ASP A 45 -18.49 23.87 23.59
CA ASP A 45 -18.13 22.74 24.46
C ASP A 45 -16.93 21.99 23.87
N LEU A 46 -15.77 22.05 24.53
CA LEU A 46 -14.55 21.40 24.12
C LEU A 46 -14.41 19.97 24.69
N ARG A 47 -15.28 19.52 25.59
CA ARG A 47 -15.21 18.18 26.23
C ARG A 47 -15.16 17.05 25.21
N PRO A 48 -15.97 17.04 24.14
CA PRO A 48 -15.87 16.01 23.10
C PRO A 48 -14.49 16.00 22.41
N THR A 49 -13.83 17.16 22.32
CA THR A 49 -12.46 17.24 21.78
C THR A 49 -11.44 16.64 22.74
N PHE A 50 -11.57 16.90 24.04
CA PHE A 50 -10.75 16.28 25.07
C PHE A 50 -10.91 14.75 25.07
N ASP A 51 -12.14 14.26 24.96
CA ASP A 51 -12.44 12.82 24.93
C ASP A 51 -11.84 12.15 23.69
N LYS A 52 -11.97 12.78 22.52
CA LYS A 52 -11.34 12.31 21.27
C LYS A 52 -9.81 12.25 21.36
N LEU A 53 -9.20 13.14 22.13
CA LEU A 53 -7.75 13.18 22.37
C LEU A 53 -7.32 12.27 23.53
N GLY A 54 -8.23 11.52 24.15
CA GLY A 54 -7.95 10.63 25.30
C GLY A 54 -7.63 11.38 26.59
N LEU A 55 -7.99 12.66 26.70
CA LEU A 55 -7.70 13.52 27.84
C LEU A 55 -8.86 13.48 28.86
N ILE A 56 -8.98 12.39 29.58
CA ILE A 56 -9.99 12.22 30.66
C ILE A 56 -9.67 13.09 31.88
N PRO A 57 -10.67 13.49 32.69
CA PRO A 57 -10.45 14.24 33.95
C PRO A 57 -9.53 13.50 34.91
N ARG A 58 -8.75 14.25 35.69
CA ARG A 58 -7.80 13.75 36.68
C ARG A 58 -8.19 14.17 38.08
N GLN A 59 -7.64 13.50 39.10
CA GLN A 59 -7.90 13.77 40.52
C GLN A 59 -6.64 14.18 41.24
N GLN A 60 -6.69 15.33 41.96
CA GLN A 60 -5.56 15.82 42.76
C GLN A 60 -5.49 15.22 44.18
N GLY A 61 -6.59 14.61 44.66
CA GLY A 61 -6.65 14.16 46.06
C GLY A 61 -6.67 15.31 47.05
N ALA A 62 -5.96 15.13 48.16
CA ALA A 62 -5.92 16.10 49.25
C ALA A 62 -4.83 17.20 49.07
N ARG A 63 -3.97 17.08 48.08
CA ARG A 63 -2.89 18.04 47.84
C ARG A 63 -3.41 19.34 47.20
N PRO A 64 -2.84 20.53 47.56
CA PRO A 64 -3.28 21.82 47.01
C PRO A 64 -2.73 22.07 45.59
N THR A 65 -2.78 21.08 44.71
CA THR A 65 -2.19 21.08 43.37
C THR A 65 -3.20 21.39 42.24
N CYS A 66 -4.36 21.99 42.56
CA CYS A 66 -5.38 22.31 41.54
C CYS A 66 -4.84 23.17 40.40
N SER A 67 -3.97 24.14 40.68
CA SER A 67 -3.34 24.99 39.65
C SER A 67 -2.40 24.21 38.76
N VAL A 68 -1.64 23.26 39.33
CA VAL A 68 -0.70 22.40 38.57
C VAL A 68 -1.45 21.51 37.61
N PHE A 69 -2.55 20.86 38.09
CA PHE A 69 -3.41 20.05 37.22
C PHE A 69 -4.08 20.87 36.11
N THR A 70 -4.50 22.11 36.43
CA THR A 70 -5.13 23.01 35.45
C THR A 70 -4.16 23.39 34.34
N VAL A 71 -2.92 23.78 34.68
CA VAL A 71 -1.88 24.10 33.69
C VAL A 71 -1.43 22.85 32.92
N ALA A 72 -1.24 21.73 33.61
CA ALA A 72 -0.92 20.46 32.94
C ALA A 72 -2.00 20.04 31.92
N GLY A 73 -3.29 20.23 32.26
CA GLY A 73 -4.40 19.97 31.35
C GLY A 73 -4.40 20.89 30.11
N ALA A 74 -4.05 22.17 30.27
CA ALA A 74 -3.90 23.07 29.12
C ALA A 74 -2.69 22.72 28.26
N LEU A 75 -1.56 22.32 28.85
CA LEU A 75 -0.36 21.86 28.16
C LEU A 75 -0.64 20.55 27.41
N GLU A 76 -1.29 19.57 28.06
CA GLU A 76 -1.72 18.33 27.42
C GLU A 76 -2.58 18.59 26.18
N PHE A 77 -3.56 19.48 26.32
CA PHE A 77 -4.44 19.85 25.22
C PHE A 77 -3.67 20.50 24.06
N ALA A 78 -2.76 21.46 24.38
CA ALA A 78 -1.96 22.13 23.36
C ALA A 78 -1.01 21.16 22.64
N VAL A 79 -0.35 20.24 23.38
CA VAL A 79 0.50 19.19 22.82
C VAL A 79 -0.31 18.25 21.92
N ALA A 80 -1.45 17.75 22.42
CA ALA A 80 -2.32 16.86 21.66
C ALA A 80 -2.87 17.50 20.38
N LYS A 81 -3.27 18.77 20.48
CA LYS A 81 -3.76 19.53 19.31
C LYS A 81 -2.67 19.76 18.27
N ARG A 82 -1.40 19.88 18.70
CA ARG A 82 -0.24 20.05 17.82
C ARG A 82 0.23 18.76 17.16
N GLN A 83 0.18 17.64 17.90
CA GLN A 83 0.78 16.36 17.49
C GLN A 83 -0.26 15.28 17.11
N GLY A 84 -1.56 15.53 17.34
CA GLY A 84 -2.63 14.55 17.14
C GLY A 84 -2.83 13.61 18.33
N HIS A 85 -1.88 13.53 19.23
CA HIS A 85 -1.90 12.74 20.47
C HIS A 85 -0.99 13.36 21.53
N THR A 86 -1.14 12.96 22.78
CA THR A 86 -0.18 13.25 23.84
C THR A 86 -0.19 12.13 24.88
N PRO A 87 0.97 11.74 25.45
CA PRO A 87 0.98 11.04 26.72
C PRO A 87 0.47 11.98 27.82
N ARG A 88 0.02 11.41 28.94
CA ARG A 88 -0.28 12.22 30.13
C ARG A 88 0.99 12.92 30.62
N LEU A 89 0.88 14.20 30.90
CA LEU A 89 1.99 15.01 31.41
C LEU A 89 2.06 14.93 32.95
N SER A 90 3.28 14.92 33.49
CA SER A 90 3.52 14.80 34.92
C SER A 90 3.20 16.09 35.67
N VAL A 91 2.16 15.99 36.48
CA VAL A 91 1.83 17.06 37.45
C VAL A 91 2.93 17.20 38.51
N GLU A 92 3.51 16.09 38.94
CA GLU A 92 4.60 16.07 39.92
C GLU A 92 5.84 16.80 39.40
N PHE A 93 6.24 16.52 38.15
CA PHE A 93 7.36 17.20 37.50
C PHE A 93 7.11 18.71 37.33
N LEU A 94 5.91 19.10 36.92
CA LEU A 94 5.56 20.50 36.70
C LEU A 94 5.61 21.27 38.02
N ASN A 95 5.15 20.69 39.13
CA ASN A 95 5.26 21.23 40.46
C ASN A 95 6.73 21.39 40.89
N TRP A 96 7.53 20.34 40.71
CA TRP A 96 8.97 20.37 40.94
C TRP A 96 9.67 21.46 40.10
N ALA A 97 9.32 21.58 38.84
CA ALA A 97 9.91 22.52 37.90
C ALA A 97 9.61 23.98 38.31
N ALA A 98 8.38 24.25 38.75
CA ALA A 98 7.98 25.57 39.28
C ALA A 98 8.79 25.91 40.54
N ASN A 99 8.84 25.05 41.52
CA ASN A 99 9.62 25.22 42.74
C ASN A 99 11.11 25.44 42.44
N LYS A 100 11.66 24.65 41.52
CA LYS A 100 13.05 24.77 41.10
C LYS A 100 13.35 26.11 40.42
N ALA A 101 12.45 26.59 39.59
CA ALA A 101 12.64 27.84 38.84
C ALA A 101 12.41 29.08 39.70
N CYS A 102 11.52 29.01 40.69
CA CYS A 102 11.15 30.15 41.55
C CYS A 102 11.87 30.15 42.89
N GLY A 103 12.56 29.07 43.26
CA GLY A 103 13.17 28.90 44.58
C GLY A 103 12.15 28.70 45.68
N ASP A 104 11.02 28.09 45.36
CA ASP A 104 9.89 27.82 46.25
C ASP A 104 9.92 26.41 46.79
N THR A 105 9.13 26.13 47.84
CA THR A 105 9.00 24.82 48.49
C THR A 105 7.56 24.39 48.65
N ASP A 106 6.65 25.14 48.05
CA ASP A 106 5.20 24.90 48.21
C ASP A 106 4.69 23.78 47.33
N ASP A 107 3.60 23.16 47.77
CA ASP A 107 2.86 22.19 46.99
C ASP A 107 1.74 22.90 46.24
N GLY A 108 1.96 23.18 44.97
CA GLY A 108 1.10 24.00 44.12
C GLY A 108 1.82 25.26 43.66
N GLY A 109 1.10 26.27 43.18
CA GLY A 109 1.71 27.52 42.74
C GLY A 109 0.79 28.40 41.89
N PHE A 110 1.24 29.59 41.58
CA PHE A 110 0.57 30.48 40.65
C PHE A 110 0.82 30.04 39.19
N PHE A 111 -0.09 30.39 38.29
CA PHE A 111 0.08 30.05 36.86
C PHE A 111 1.38 30.66 36.29
N SER A 112 1.80 31.84 36.77
CA SER A 112 3.06 32.43 36.38
C SER A 112 4.27 31.58 36.75
N ASP A 113 4.26 30.96 37.92
CA ASP A 113 5.40 30.20 38.45
C ASP A 113 5.45 28.81 37.81
N LEU A 114 4.30 28.19 37.60
CA LEU A 114 4.19 26.95 36.83
C LEU A 114 4.69 27.14 35.39
N TRP A 115 4.39 28.30 34.78
CA TRP A 115 4.90 28.64 33.46
C TRP A 115 6.41 28.90 33.44
N LYS A 116 6.97 29.60 34.44
CA LYS A 116 8.44 29.74 34.59
C LYS A 116 9.11 28.36 34.72
N GLY A 117 8.54 27.47 35.52
CA GLY A 117 8.99 26.08 35.64
C GLY A 117 8.99 25.33 34.32
N PHE A 118 7.87 25.39 33.60
CA PHE A 118 7.76 24.78 32.26
C PHE A 118 8.78 25.40 31.28
N ALA A 119 8.91 26.72 31.24
CA ALA A 119 9.83 27.42 30.32
C ALA A 119 11.31 27.07 30.59
N ALA A 120 11.66 26.83 31.86
CA ALA A 120 13.02 26.49 32.25
C ALA A 120 13.37 24.99 32.07
N HIS A 121 12.43 24.12 32.38
CA HIS A 121 12.70 22.68 32.53
C HIS A 121 11.84 21.77 31.63
N GLY A 122 10.76 22.29 31.01
CA GLY A 122 9.78 21.50 30.29
C GLY A 122 8.81 20.74 31.20
N VAL A 123 8.26 19.67 30.72
CA VAL A 123 7.43 18.72 31.48
C VAL A 123 7.57 17.31 30.90
N CYS A 124 7.84 16.31 31.74
CA CYS A 124 7.93 14.92 31.32
C CYS A 124 6.56 14.23 31.32
N THR A 125 6.54 12.96 30.87
CA THR A 125 5.35 12.14 30.98
C THR A 125 5.03 11.76 32.41
N GLU A 126 3.77 11.44 32.66
CA GLU A 126 3.32 10.91 33.96
C GLU A 126 4.01 9.57 34.29
N ALA A 127 4.38 8.78 33.27
CA ALA A 127 5.08 7.51 33.48
C ALA A 127 6.51 7.72 34.03
N ASP A 128 7.18 8.80 33.66
CA ASP A 128 8.56 9.09 34.07
C ASP A 128 8.65 9.70 35.47
N MET A 129 7.60 10.42 35.90
CA MET A 129 7.49 10.96 37.25
C MET A 129 6.02 10.98 37.68
N PRO A 130 5.47 9.84 38.15
CA PRO A 130 4.05 9.69 38.51
C PRO A 130 3.63 10.63 39.64
N TYR A 131 2.39 11.12 39.58
CA TYR A 131 1.81 11.93 40.66
C TYR A 131 1.60 11.04 41.89
N GLU A 132 2.04 11.55 43.08
CA GLU A 132 1.81 10.90 44.35
C GLU A 132 0.87 11.74 45.23
N PHE A 133 -0.03 11.05 45.96
CA PHE A 133 -1.00 11.72 46.80
C PHE A 133 -0.39 12.32 48.10
N LYS A 134 0.93 12.18 48.28
CA LYS A 134 1.71 12.81 49.35
C LYS A 134 2.83 13.62 48.72
N PHE A 135 2.93 14.90 49.10
CA PHE A 135 4.00 15.76 48.64
C PHE A 135 5.32 15.45 49.35
N GLU A 136 6.40 15.31 48.58
CA GLU A 136 7.77 15.14 49.08
C GLU A 136 8.72 16.08 48.37
N LEU A 137 9.09 17.18 49.08
CA LEU A 137 9.98 18.23 48.55
C LEU A 137 11.34 17.72 48.12
N SER A 138 11.84 16.64 48.74
CA SER A 138 13.13 16.01 48.40
C SER A 138 13.10 15.21 47.09
N ARG A 139 11.94 14.91 46.53
CA ARG A 139 11.79 14.10 45.33
C ARG A 139 12.35 14.82 44.11
N GLN A 140 13.31 14.19 43.43
CA GLN A 140 13.96 14.72 42.24
C GLN A 140 13.59 13.89 41.02
N PRO A 141 13.45 14.54 39.82
CA PRO A 141 13.26 13.83 38.59
C PRO A 141 14.50 12.99 38.23
N SER A 142 14.29 11.86 37.59
CA SER A 142 15.36 11.04 37.03
C SER A 142 16.01 11.73 35.81
N ALA A 143 17.21 11.27 35.42
CA ALA A 143 17.85 11.76 34.18
C ALA A 143 16.99 11.55 32.95
N ALA A 144 16.23 10.44 32.91
CA ALA A 144 15.28 10.11 31.83
C ALA A 144 14.11 11.12 31.80
N ALA A 145 13.51 11.39 32.97
CA ALA A 145 12.45 12.40 33.09
C ALA A 145 12.89 13.79 32.65
N LEU A 146 14.11 14.19 33.01
CA LEU A 146 14.68 15.48 32.59
C LEU A 146 14.95 15.54 31.06
N ALA A 147 15.37 14.44 30.47
CA ALA A 147 15.58 14.34 29.03
C ALA A 147 14.24 14.40 28.27
N ASP A 148 13.24 13.64 28.73
CA ASP A 148 11.89 13.64 28.17
C ASP A 148 11.20 15.00 28.27
N ALA A 149 11.34 15.69 29.40
CA ALA A 149 10.76 17.00 29.61
C ALA A 149 11.23 18.06 28.58
N LYS A 150 12.49 17.98 28.14
CA LYS A 150 13.05 18.91 27.13
C LYS A 150 12.39 18.77 25.75
N VAL A 151 11.83 17.61 25.43
CA VAL A 151 11.14 17.39 24.15
C VAL A 151 9.95 18.35 24.00
N ARG A 152 9.24 18.66 25.10
CA ARG A 152 8.08 19.55 25.05
C ARG A 152 8.44 21.03 24.98
N LEU A 153 9.64 21.41 25.40
CA LEU A 153 10.16 22.78 25.20
C LEU A 153 10.31 23.13 23.71
N SER A 154 10.71 22.15 22.88
CA SER A 154 10.87 22.33 21.43
C SER A 154 9.54 22.53 20.69
N LEU A 155 8.40 22.32 21.35
CA LEU A 155 7.10 22.47 20.74
C LEU A 155 6.66 23.95 20.59
N GLY A 156 7.41 24.93 21.12
CA GLY A 156 7.09 26.35 20.98
C GLY A 156 5.74 26.73 21.60
N LEU A 157 5.42 26.13 22.76
CA LEU A 157 4.20 26.46 23.48
C LEU A 157 4.31 27.87 24.07
N ARG A 158 3.18 28.60 24.11
CA ARG A 158 3.11 29.99 24.60
C ARG A 158 1.96 30.15 25.56
N LEU A 159 2.18 30.93 26.62
CA LEU A 159 1.14 31.30 27.56
C LEU A 159 0.64 32.72 27.25
N HIS A 160 -0.67 32.87 27.25
CA HIS A 160 -1.32 34.16 27.03
C HIS A 160 -2.18 34.54 28.23
N TRP A 161 -1.99 35.74 28.71
CA TRP A 161 -2.79 36.32 29.79
C TRP A 161 -4.06 36.94 29.23
N ILE A 162 -5.21 36.55 29.78
CA ILE A 162 -6.49 37.26 29.59
C ILE A 162 -6.69 38.22 30.76
N LYS A 163 -6.36 37.75 31.98
CA LYS A 163 -6.38 38.54 33.19
C LYS A 163 -5.19 38.10 34.06
N GLU A 164 -4.36 39.05 34.45
CA GLU A 164 -3.29 38.82 35.44
C GLU A 164 -3.88 38.63 36.84
N TRP A 165 -3.14 37.90 37.68
CA TRP A 165 -3.60 37.58 39.01
C TRP A 165 -3.84 38.83 39.86
N ASN A 166 -5.03 38.95 40.38
CA ASN A 166 -5.44 39.95 41.35
C ASN A 166 -6.67 39.47 42.12
N VAL A 167 -6.47 39.14 43.38
CA VAL A 167 -7.53 38.62 44.28
C VAL A 167 -8.63 39.63 44.59
N ASN A 168 -8.33 40.92 44.45
CA ASN A 168 -9.28 42.00 44.78
C ASN A 168 -10.17 42.42 43.64
N THR A 169 -9.93 41.91 42.42
CA THR A 169 -10.70 42.23 41.22
C THR A 169 -11.18 40.98 40.53
N GLY A 170 -12.46 40.97 40.19
CA GLY A 170 -13.04 39.93 39.31
C GLY A 170 -12.85 40.24 37.83
N LEU A 171 -13.64 39.63 36.97
CA LEU A 171 -13.59 39.84 35.54
C LEU A 171 -14.30 41.12 35.12
N THR A 172 -13.70 41.86 34.21
CA THR A 172 -14.42 42.89 33.43
C THR A 172 -15.24 42.25 32.33
N ALA A 173 -16.13 43.03 31.67
CA ALA A 173 -16.88 42.59 30.49
C ALA A 173 -15.92 42.19 29.35
N ASP A 174 -14.78 42.88 29.19
CA ASP A 174 -13.78 42.58 28.19
C ASP A 174 -13.05 41.25 28.50
N HIS A 175 -12.73 40.98 29.77
CA HIS A 175 -12.17 39.69 30.18
C HIS A 175 -13.11 38.54 29.90
N LEU A 176 -14.40 38.69 30.23
CA LEU A 176 -15.42 37.66 29.95
C LEU A 176 -15.55 37.41 28.47
N SER A 177 -15.58 38.48 27.65
CA SER A 177 -15.61 38.37 26.20
C SER A 177 -14.33 37.72 25.63
N ALA A 178 -13.17 38.01 26.18
CA ALA A 178 -11.88 37.42 25.78
C ALA A 178 -11.85 35.93 26.10
N ILE A 179 -12.32 35.49 27.27
CA ILE A 179 -12.46 34.08 27.63
C ILE A 179 -13.36 33.36 26.62
N LYS A 180 -14.52 33.91 26.30
CA LYS A 180 -15.45 33.29 25.32
C LYS A 180 -14.82 33.16 23.94
N ARG A 181 -14.17 34.23 23.43
CA ARG A 181 -13.45 34.15 22.14
C ARG A 181 -12.34 33.11 22.13
N THR A 182 -11.61 32.96 23.23
CA THR A 182 -10.55 31.91 23.34
C THR A 182 -11.14 30.51 23.25
N LEU A 183 -12.26 30.29 23.95
CA LEU A 183 -13.00 29.01 23.87
C LEU A 183 -13.58 28.77 22.47
N GLU A 184 -14.08 29.81 21.78
CA GLU A 184 -14.54 29.75 20.37
C GLU A 184 -13.43 29.39 19.42
N GLN A 185 -12.21 29.84 19.67
CA GLN A 185 -11.00 29.48 18.94
C GLN A 185 -10.54 28.02 19.23
N GLY A 186 -11.25 27.35 20.11
CA GLY A 186 -10.98 25.95 20.49
C GLY A 186 -9.79 25.80 21.43
N TRP A 187 -9.57 26.76 22.33
CA TRP A 187 -8.55 26.69 23.38
C TRP A 187 -9.18 26.74 24.77
N PRO A 188 -8.81 25.78 25.67
CA PRO A 188 -9.25 25.81 27.05
C PRO A 188 -8.54 26.94 27.81
N VAL A 189 -9.18 27.47 28.87
CA VAL A 189 -8.66 28.56 29.67
C VAL A 189 -8.45 28.11 31.12
N CYS A 190 -7.21 28.20 31.59
CA CYS A 190 -6.90 28.05 33.02
C CYS A 190 -7.48 29.21 33.79
N SER A 191 -8.21 28.94 34.86
CA SER A 191 -8.83 29.98 35.71
C SER A 191 -8.55 29.73 37.18
N GLY A 192 -8.00 30.72 37.85
CA GLY A 192 -7.88 30.76 39.32
C GLY A 192 -9.04 31.53 39.93
N LEU A 193 -9.58 30.99 41.00
CA LEU A 193 -10.83 31.48 41.59
C LEU A 193 -10.77 31.53 43.13
N ARG A 194 -11.48 32.48 43.72
CA ARG A 194 -11.98 32.34 45.08
C ARG A 194 -13.12 31.35 45.05
N TRP A 195 -13.02 30.30 45.89
CA TRP A 195 -13.91 29.14 45.84
C TRP A 195 -14.85 29.11 47.06
N PRO A 196 -16.10 28.62 46.98
CA PRO A 196 -17.02 28.55 48.10
C PRO A 196 -16.41 27.73 49.23
N LYS A 197 -16.56 28.24 50.49
CA LYS A 197 -16.20 27.44 51.69
C LYS A 197 -17.11 26.21 51.86
N GLN A 198 -18.34 26.32 51.39
CA GLN A 198 -19.33 25.27 51.31
C GLN A 198 -19.94 25.29 49.89
N GLU A 199 -19.64 24.31 49.11
CA GLU A 199 -20.12 24.18 47.73
C GLU A 199 -21.60 23.79 47.72
N GLN A 200 -22.37 24.49 46.92
CA GLN A 200 -23.76 24.17 46.62
C GLN A 200 -23.90 23.98 45.11
N TRP A 201 -24.49 22.86 44.70
CA TRP A 201 -24.67 22.50 43.33
C TRP A 201 -26.15 22.23 43.01
N VAL A 202 -26.64 22.80 41.92
CA VAL A 202 -27.96 22.47 41.37
C VAL A 202 -27.75 22.11 39.92
N GLU A 203 -28.20 20.94 39.52
CA GLU A 203 -28.03 20.42 38.14
C GLU A 203 -26.60 20.57 37.60
N ASN A 204 -25.62 20.27 38.44
CA ASN A 204 -24.20 20.38 38.12
C ASN A 204 -23.72 21.84 37.87
N VAL A 205 -24.45 22.83 38.29
CA VAL A 205 -24.09 24.26 38.27
C VAL A 205 -23.75 24.72 39.68
N LEU A 206 -22.54 25.27 39.85
CA LEU A 206 -22.10 25.88 41.12
C LEU A 206 -22.96 27.10 41.46
N GLN A 207 -23.47 27.14 42.64
CA GLN A 207 -24.36 28.24 43.04
C GLN A 207 -23.59 29.48 43.52
N LEU A 208 -24.18 30.66 43.34
CA LEU A 208 -23.62 31.90 43.85
C LEU A 208 -23.56 31.89 45.41
N CYS A 209 -22.50 32.48 45.94
CA CYS A 209 -22.37 32.69 47.37
C CYS A 209 -21.84 34.12 47.67
N PRO A 210 -22.11 34.68 48.88
CA PRO A 210 -21.60 36.00 49.23
C PRO A 210 -20.07 36.00 49.42
N SER A 211 -19.45 37.20 49.34
CA SER A 211 -17.99 37.36 49.37
C SER A 211 -17.30 36.87 50.66
N ASN A 212 -18.00 36.84 51.78
CA ASN A 212 -17.51 36.28 53.05
C ASN A 212 -17.60 34.73 53.13
N ALA A 213 -18.30 34.09 52.18
CA ALA A 213 -18.44 32.64 52.08
C ALA A 213 -17.45 31.98 51.10
N VAL A 214 -16.58 32.76 50.47
CA VAL A 214 -15.51 32.21 49.64
C VAL A 214 -14.20 32.10 50.40
N ARG A 215 -13.33 31.20 49.97
CA ARG A 215 -11.91 31.08 50.32
C ARG A 215 -11.06 31.25 49.07
N ASP A 216 -9.80 31.63 49.27
CA ASP A 216 -8.85 31.73 48.15
C ASP A 216 -8.30 30.35 47.74
N GLY A 217 -7.82 30.30 46.50
CA GLY A 217 -6.98 29.23 46.01
C GLY A 217 -7.71 27.97 45.50
N HIS A 218 -8.54 28.10 44.50
CA HIS A 218 -8.91 26.98 43.66
C HIS A 218 -8.70 27.31 42.19
N SER A 219 -8.38 26.31 41.40
CA SER A 219 -8.20 26.47 39.96
C SER A 219 -8.95 25.38 39.20
N VAL A 220 -9.60 25.78 38.10
CA VAL A 220 -10.30 24.86 37.18
C VAL A 220 -9.97 25.20 35.73
N LEU A 221 -10.07 24.22 34.85
CA LEU A 221 -9.85 24.43 33.43
C LEU A 221 -11.18 24.66 32.73
N LEU A 222 -11.43 25.90 32.22
CA LEU A 222 -12.59 26.20 31.43
C LEU A 222 -12.49 25.49 30.07
N VAL A 223 -13.55 24.73 29.74
CA VAL A 223 -13.62 23.88 28.52
C VAL A 223 -14.83 24.24 27.66
N GLY A 224 -15.54 25.28 27.99
CA GLY A 224 -16.68 25.73 27.21
C GLY A 224 -17.51 26.82 27.91
N TYR A 225 -18.56 27.24 27.24
CA TYR A 225 -19.57 28.12 27.78
C TYR A 225 -20.92 27.89 27.15
N ARG A 226 -21.98 28.36 27.82
CA ARG A 226 -23.35 28.36 27.29
C ARG A 226 -24.05 29.61 27.73
N ASP A 227 -24.51 30.40 26.73
CA ASP A 227 -25.33 31.55 26.98
C ASP A 227 -26.75 31.11 27.34
N GLU A 228 -27.23 31.48 28.53
CA GLU A 228 -28.49 31.00 29.06
C GLU A 228 -29.06 32.11 29.98
N ALA A 229 -30.09 32.80 29.46
CA ALA A 229 -30.65 33.99 30.12
C ALA A 229 -31.17 33.73 31.55
N ALA A 230 -31.54 32.50 31.86
CA ALA A 230 -32.02 32.10 33.19
C ALA A 230 -30.90 31.99 34.23
N GLN A 231 -29.64 31.87 33.79
CA GLN A 231 -28.50 31.73 34.68
C GLN A 231 -27.98 33.13 35.15
N PRO A 232 -27.49 33.23 36.37
CA PRO A 232 -26.94 34.47 36.88
C PRO A 232 -25.79 35.02 36.03
N GLY A 233 -25.94 36.19 35.47
CA GLY A 233 -25.01 36.82 34.54
C GLY A 233 -25.24 36.49 33.09
N GLY A 234 -26.32 35.74 32.74
CA GLY A 234 -26.74 35.45 31.38
C GLY A 234 -26.10 34.21 30.79
N GLY A 235 -25.52 33.30 31.59
CA GLY A 235 -24.93 32.04 31.14
C GLY A 235 -23.98 31.39 32.11
N VAL A 236 -23.35 30.32 31.66
CA VAL A 236 -22.41 29.52 32.45
C VAL A 236 -21.13 29.22 31.66
N PHE A 237 -19.98 29.17 32.36
CA PHE A 237 -18.78 28.52 31.88
C PHE A 237 -18.81 27.04 32.26
N LEU A 238 -18.45 26.18 31.32
CA LEU A 238 -18.21 24.76 31.56
C LEU A 238 -16.73 24.56 31.93
N PHE A 239 -16.46 23.75 32.95
CA PHE A 239 -15.11 23.55 33.42
C PHE A 239 -14.81 22.10 33.85
N ARG A 240 -13.53 21.73 33.80
CA ARG A 240 -12.96 20.53 34.42
C ARG A 240 -12.42 20.84 35.79
N ASN A 241 -12.82 20.05 36.75
CA ASN A 241 -12.37 20.13 38.13
C ASN A 241 -11.53 18.91 38.50
N THR A 242 -10.46 19.11 39.29
CA THR A 242 -9.58 18.02 39.74
C THR A 242 -9.77 17.67 41.23
N SER A 243 -10.60 18.45 41.95
CA SER A 243 -11.08 18.09 43.28
C SER A 243 -12.40 17.32 43.24
N HIS A 244 -12.81 16.75 44.38
CA HIS A 244 -14.11 16.07 44.54
C HIS A 244 -14.46 15.03 43.46
N GLY A 245 -13.49 14.14 43.17
CA GLY A 245 -13.72 13.06 42.23
C GLY A 245 -13.45 13.38 40.75
N GLY A 246 -12.88 14.56 40.43
CA GLY A 246 -12.49 14.90 39.04
C GLY A 246 -13.69 15.03 38.11
N GLN A 247 -14.77 15.70 38.58
CA GLN A 247 -15.98 15.86 37.78
C GLN A 247 -15.98 17.19 37.02
N ASP A 248 -16.51 17.15 35.80
CA ASP A 248 -16.82 18.36 35.05
C ASP A 248 -18.01 19.07 35.72
N GLY A 249 -18.03 20.41 35.68
CA GLY A 249 -19.08 21.24 36.25
C GLY A 249 -19.34 22.50 35.42
N ALA A 250 -20.28 23.27 35.87
CA ALA A 250 -20.54 24.61 35.32
C ALA A 250 -20.60 25.67 36.41
N MET A 251 -20.21 26.92 36.09
CA MET A 251 -20.34 28.05 36.96
C MET A 251 -21.01 29.22 36.24
N PRO A 252 -21.93 29.97 36.90
CA PRO A 252 -22.54 31.16 36.30
C PRO A 252 -21.52 32.25 35.96
N TYR A 253 -21.76 33.02 34.91
CA TYR A 253 -20.91 34.17 34.56
C TYR A 253 -20.81 35.18 35.70
N ALA A 254 -21.88 35.36 36.46
CA ALA A 254 -21.85 36.20 37.64
C ALA A 254 -20.82 35.71 38.68
N TYR A 255 -20.72 34.38 38.91
CA TYR A 255 -19.72 33.84 39.82
C TYR A 255 -18.30 34.10 39.29
N ALA A 256 -18.04 33.77 38.03
CA ALA A 256 -16.75 34.01 37.39
C ALA A 256 -16.38 35.51 37.42
N ARG A 257 -17.30 36.38 37.09
CA ARG A 257 -17.10 37.84 37.12
C ARG A 257 -16.70 38.33 38.51
N ASP A 258 -17.33 37.82 39.56
CA ASP A 258 -17.11 38.34 40.91
C ASP A 258 -15.87 37.71 41.60
N TYR A 259 -15.48 36.48 41.22
CA TYR A 259 -14.49 35.67 41.95
C TYR A 259 -13.31 35.12 41.15
N MET A 260 -13.21 35.36 39.85
CA MET A 260 -12.05 34.91 39.08
C MET A 260 -10.86 35.84 39.24
N ASN A 261 -9.77 35.32 39.81
CA ASN A 261 -8.58 36.09 40.16
C ASN A 261 -7.63 36.28 38.98
N ASP A 262 -7.51 35.25 38.13
CA ASP A 262 -6.68 35.23 36.93
C ASP A 262 -7.26 34.31 35.88
N ALA A 263 -6.83 34.51 34.62
CA ALA A 263 -7.20 33.68 33.48
C ALA A 263 -6.07 33.67 32.47
N VAL A 264 -5.61 32.48 32.12
CA VAL A 264 -4.58 32.26 31.09
C VAL A 264 -4.95 31.11 30.17
N TRP A 265 -4.34 31.07 28.99
CA TRP A 265 -4.47 29.94 28.07
C TRP A 265 -3.15 29.67 27.39
N VAL A 266 -3.00 28.46 26.85
CA VAL A 266 -1.79 27.97 26.18
C VAL A 266 -2.08 27.64 24.74
N ASP A 267 -1.30 28.20 23.83
CA ASP A 267 -1.22 27.79 22.44
C ASP A 267 0.21 27.40 22.09
N TYR A 268 0.47 27.22 20.82
CA TYR A 268 1.81 27.05 20.27
C TYR A 268 2.04 28.08 19.17
N GLU A 269 3.29 28.53 19.03
CA GLU A 269 3.63 29.32 17.85
C GLU A 269 3.20 28.64 16.58
N PRO A 270 2.41 29.31 15.72
CA PRO A 270 2.36 28.89 14.34
C PRO A 270 3.82 28.81 13.93
N ARG A 271 4.27 27.63 13.43
CA ARG A 271 5.58 27.59 12.77
C ARG A 271 5.54 28.76 11.82
N THR A 272 6.44 29.76 12.03
CA THR A 272 6.69 30.78 11.00
C THR A 272 6.94 29.94 9.75
N PRO A 273 6.17 30.05 8.68
CA PRO A 273 6.54 29.35 7.49
C PRO A 273 7.92 29.91 7.13
N VAL A 274 8.97 29.12 7.33
CA VAL A 274 9.97 29.05 6.27
C VAL A 274 9.08 28.94 5.06
N ARG A 275 9.08 29.90 4.14
CA ARG A 275 8.23 29.98 2.95
C ARG A 275 8.14 28.59 2.32
N THR A 276 7.31 27.76 2.94
CA THR A 276 6.99 26.40 2.59
C THR A 276 5.82 26.54 1.65
N ALA A 277 5.86 25.71 0.67
CA ALA A 277 4.76 25.45 -0.24
C ALA A 277 3.38 25.71 0.39
N PRO A 278 2.38 26.16 -0.36
CA PRO A 278 1.07 26.52 0.14
C PRO A 278 0.61 25.46 1.15
N ALA A 279 0.09 25.94 2.30
CA ALA A 279 -0.31 25.10 3.42
C ALA A 279 -0.95 23.82 2.92
N ALA A 280 -0.42 22.67 3.38
CA ALA A 280 -1.00 21.40 2.98
C ALA A 280 -2.52 21.50 3.20
N PRO A 281 -3.33 21.23 2.18
CA PRO A 281 -4.77 21.42 2.27
C PRO A 281 -5.31 20.72 3.51
N SER A 282 -6.35 21.28 4.12
CA SER A 282 -7.11 20.69 5.23
C SER A 282 -7.29 19.17 4.98
N PRO A 283 -7.30 18.32 6.03
CA PRO A 283 -7.58 16.90 5.85
C PRO A 283 -8.77 16.60 4.93
N LEU A 284 -9.77 17.47 4.90
CA LEU A 284 -10.92 17.40 3.97
C LEU A 284 -10.53 17.57 2.49
N TRP A 285 -9.37 18.17 2.19
CA TRP A 285 -8.88 18.45 0.84
C TRP A 285 -7.75 17.51 0.39
N ARG A 286 -7.38 16.54 1.23
CA ARG A 286 -6.29 15.58 0.91
C ARG A 286 -6.71 14.46 -0.02
N ASP A 287 -7.99 14.18 -0.13
CA ASP A 287 -8.50 13.22 -1.11
C ASP A 287 -8.60 13.87 -2.50
N PRO A 288 -8.57 13.07 -3.58
CA PRO A 288 -8.61 13.59 -4.94
C PRO A 288 -9.86 14.41 -5.27
N LEU A 289 -11.01 14.09 -4.66
CA LEU A 289 -12.27 14.82 -4.89
C LEU A 289 -12.29 16.15 -4.12
N GLY A 290 -11.82 16.15 -2.88
CA GLY A 290 -11.69 17.37 -2.08
C GLY A 290 -10.74 18.37 -2.71
N ALA A 291 -9.65 17.90 -3.33
CA ALA A 291 -8.73 18.76 -4.05
C ALA A 291 -9.36 19.52 -5.22
N LEU A 292 -10.45 19.01 -5.81
CA LEU A 292 -11.16 19.68 -6.90
C LEU A 292 -11.88 20.96 -6.45
N ALA A 293 -12.17 21.09 -5.16
CA ALA A 293 -12.81 22.27 -4.58
C ALA A 293 -11.81 23.38 -4.19
N THR A 294 -10.51 23.19 -4.46
CA THR A 294 -9.48 24.21 -4.26
C THR A 294 -9.20 24.98 -5.56
N PRO A 295 -8.77 26.24 -5.48
CA PRO A 295 -8.32 26.94 -6.69
C PRO A 295 -7.21 26.16 -7.41
N PRO A 296 -7.25 26.07 -8.74
CA PRO A 296 -6.21 25.38 -9.50
C PRO A 296 -4.85 26.08 -9.28
N VAL A 297 -3.80 25.27 -9.13
CA VAL A 297 -2.43 25.75 -9.03
C VAL A 297 -1.79 25.61 -10.40
N GLY A 298 -1.20 26.69 -10.91
CA GLY A 298 -0.52 26.67 -12.21
C GLY A 298 -1.44 26.60 -13.42
N ARG A 299 -0.89 26.33 -14.58
CA ARG A 299 -1.58 26.29 -15.86
C ARG A 299 -1.53 24.90 -16.48
N ASN A 300 -2.69 24.31 -16.76
CA ASN A 300 -2.77 23.02 -17.44
C ASN A 300 -2.24 23.10 -18.87
N ARG A 301 -1.43 22.12 -19.25
CA ARG A 301 -0.81 21.94 -20.55
C ARG A 301 -0.97 20.50 -21.02
N ARG A 302 -0.90 20.32 -22.34
CA ARG A 302 -0.84 19.00 -22.98
C ARG A 302 0.13 19.02 -24.15
N ILE A 303 0.90 17.95 -24.28
CA ILE A 303 1.56 17.56 -25.53
C ILE A 303 0.97 16.23 -25.98
N SER A 304 0.90 15.97 -27.26
CA SER A 304 0.33 14.74 -27.79
C SER A 304 0.83 14.42 -29.20
N SER A 305 0.49 13.25 -29.69
CA SER A 305 0.71 12.81 -31.05
C SER A 305 -0.27 13.44 -32.07
N ASN A 306 -1.10 14.37 -31.64
CA ASN A 306 -2.05 15.06 -32.50
C ASN A 306 -1.37 15.69 -33.70
N GLU A 307 -2.02 15.51 -34.85
CA GLU A 307 -1.52 16.01 -36.14
C GLU A 307 -1.36 17.53 -36.15
N GLN A 308 -0.31 17.99 -36.83
CA GLN A 308 -0.02 19.39 -37.01
C GLN A 308 0.01 19.75 -38.54
N PRO A 309 -0.50 20.87 -38.94
CA PRO A 309 -1.13 21.95 -38.17
C PRO A 309 -2.51 21.58 -37.64
N LYS A 310 -2.90 22.21 -36.55
CA LYS A 310 -4.24 22.04 -35.96
C LYS A 310 -5.32 22.31 -37.00
N TRP A 311 -6.47 21.64 -36.81
CA TRP A 311 -7.70 21.82 -37.58
C TRP A 311 -7.64 21.21 -39.01
N ASN A 312 -6.81 20.24 -39.24
CA ASN A 312 -6.97 19.42 -40.41
C ASN A 312 -7.85 18.20 -40.08
N ASP A 313 -8.54 17.69 -41.07
CA ASP A 313 -9.52 16.61 -40.89
C ASP A 313 -8.93 15.23 -41.19
N ALA A 314 -7.62 15.10 -41.34
CA ALA A 314 -7.00 13.85 -41.75
C ALA A 314 -6.78 12.85 -40.60
N ASN A 315 -6.72 13.34 -39.34
CA ASN A 315 -6.52 12.52 -38.11
C ASN A 315 -5.30 11.57 -38.20
N LEU A 316 -4.19 12.08 -38.79
CA LEU A 316 -2.94 11.32 -38.91
C LEU A 316 -2.12 11.38 -37.59
N ASP A 317 -2.72 10.98 -36.52
CA ASP A 317 -2.22 11.19 -35.15
C ASP A 317 -1.22 10.10 -34.69
N MET A 318 -1.04 9.05 -35.47
CA MET A 318 -0.13 7.96 -35.10
C MET A 318 1.33 8.32 -35.37
N THR A 319 2.17 8.21 -34.34
CA THR A 319 3.63 8.30 -34.52
C THR A 319 4.18 6.91 -34.86
N LEU A 320 4.76 6.78 -36.05
CA LEU A 320 5.48 5.57 -36.46
C LEU A 320 6.89 5.56 -35.87
N LEU A 321 7.24 4.49 -35.24
CA LEU A 321 8.53 4.30 -34.60
C LEU A 321 9.23 3.05 -35.19
N PRO A 322 10.11 3.25 -36.20
CA PRO A 322 10.85 2.15 -36.82
C PRO A 322 11.77 1.41 -35.85
N PRO A 323 12.26 0.21 -36.20
CA PRO A 323 13.25 -0.54 -35.42
C PRO A 323 14.48 0.30 -35.06
N GLY A 324 14.87 0.24 -33.78
CA GLY A 324 16.04 0.95 -33.26
C GLY A 324 15.89 2.47 -33.18
N LYS A 325 14.70 3.03 -33.41
CA LYS A 325 14.45 4.47 -33.32
C LYS A 325 13.79 4.84 -32.00
N ALA A 326 13.99 6.12 -31.62
CA ALA A 326 13.36 6.70 -30.44
C ALA A 326 12.44 7.85 -30.85
N LEU A 327 11.31 7.96 -30.19
CA LEU A 327 10.45 9.11 -30.15
C LEU A 327 10.91 10.00 -28.99
N GLU A 328 11.43 11.17 -29.30
CA GLU A 328 11.63 12.23 -28.31
C GLU A 328 10.40 13.14 -28.33
N MET A 329 9.63 13.12 -27.26
CA MET A 329 8.47 13.99 -27.12
C MET A 329 8.93 15.45 -26.93
N PRO A 330 8.11 16.46 -27.27
CA PRO A 330 8.44 17.86 -26.97
C PRO A 330 8.82 18.04 -25.50
N VAL A 331 9.91 18.76 -25.25
CA VAL A 331 10.37 19.01 -23.86
C VAL A 331 9.33 19.84 -23.15
N LEU A 332 9.03 19.43 -21.90
CA LEU A 332 8.18 20.21 -21.00
C LEU A 332 9.10 21.19 -20.26
N GLU A 333 8.89 22.48 -20.49
CA GLU A 333 9.66 23.54 -19.84
C GLU A 333 9.04 23.85 -18.47
N GLY A 334 9.85 23.78 -17.42
CA GLY A 334 9.40 23.92 -16.02
C GLY A 334 9.63 25.30 -15.42
N PRO A 335 9.29 25.47 -14.14
CA PRO A 335 8.87 24.40 -13.22
C PRO A 335 7.50 23.82 -13.55
N GLY A 336 7.32 22.53 -13.31
CA GLY A 336 6.08 21.86 -13.66
C GLY A 336 5.89 20.51 -12.98
N MET A 337 4.74 19.89 -13.24
CA MET A 337 4.41 18.57 -12.75
C MET A 337 3.60 17.79 -13.78
N ILE A 338 4.12 16.65 -14.25
CA ILE A 338 3.33 15.73 -15.06
C ILE A 338 2.22 15.14 -14.18
N THR A 339 1.01 15.16 -14.70
CA THR A 339 -0.19 14.70 -13.96
C THR A 339 -0.81 13.46 -14.58
N HIS A 340 -0.59 13.24 -15.89
CA HIS A 340 -1.11 12.08 -16.59
C HIS A 340 -0.24 11.80 -17.84
N ILE A 341 0.02 10.51 -18.07
CA ILE A 341 0.60 10.00 -19.31
C ILE A 341 -0.34 8.94 -19.85
N TRP A 342 -0.81 9.10 -21.08
CA TRP A 342 -1.58 8.11 -21.80
C TRP A 342 -0.83 7.66 -23.05
N LEU A 343 -0.79 6.34 -23.25
CA LEU A 343 -0.13 5.71 -24.39
C LEU A 343 -0.96 4.54 -24.89
N THR A 344 -0.93 4.31 -26.20
CA THR A 344 -1.34 3.02 -26.77
C THR A 344 -0.47 2.71 -27.97
N SER A 345 -0.20 1.41 -28.18
CA SER A 345 0.60 0.96 -29.31
C SER A 345 -0.26 0.17 -30.28
N HIS A 346 -0.19 0.56 -31.57
CA HIS A 346 -0.86 -0.18 -32.64
C HIS A 346 -0.18 -1.54 -32.92
N ALA A 347 1.08 -1.68 -32.51
CA ALA A 347 1.76 -2.96 -32.61
C ALA A 347 1.01 -4.10 -31.87
N GLY A 348 -0.10 -3.77 -31.22
CA GLY A 348 -1.32 -4.48 -30.89
C GLY A 348 -1.19 -5.80 -30.20
N ARG A 349 0.00 -6.28 -29.90
CA ARG A 349 0.22 -7.52 -29.17
C ARG A 349 1.38 -7.38 -28.21
N VAL A 350 1.06 -7.75 -27.13
CA VAL A 350 1.62 -7.96 -25.83
C VAL A 350 3.13 -8.19 -25.74
N ASN A 351 3.72 -8.95 -26.60
CA ASN A 351 5.17 -9.17 -26.63
C ASN A 351 5.96 -7.95 -27.13
N GLU A 352 5.28 -6.92 -27.60
CA GLU A 352 5.90 -5.73 -28.17
C GLU A 352 6.04 -4.58 -27.16
N LEU A 353 5.21 -4.54 -26.11
CA LEU A 353 5.37 -3.56 -25.03
C LEU A 353 6.71 -3.70 -24.29
N ASN A 354 7.29 -4.90 -24.25
CA ASN A 354 8.64 -5.11 -23.70
C ASN A 354 9.75 -4.69 -24.65
N ALA A 355 9.45 -4.57 -25.96
CA ALA A 355 10.35 -4.01 -26.93
C ALA A 355 10.37 -2.48 -26.90
N LEU A 356 9.37 -1.85 -26.31
CA LEU A 356 9.34 -0.40 -26.12
C LEU A 356 9.94 -0.06 -24.74
N SER A 357 10.84 0.92 -24.71
CA SER A 357 11.44 1.42 -23.47
C SER A 357 10.97 2.84 -23.21
N LEU A 358 10.52 3.10 -21.99
CA LEU A 358 10.19 4.44 -21.49
C LEU A 358 11.38 4.99 -20.70
N ARG A 359 11.83 6.20 -21.05
CA ARG A 359 12.80 6.98 -20.28
C ARG A 359 12.27 8.39 -20.04
N ILE A 360 12.44 8.87 -18.81
CA ILE A 360 12.12 10.26 -18.47
C ILE A 360 13.34 10.87 -17.77
N TYR A 361 13.75 12.03 -18.27
CA TYR A 361 14.91 12.75 -17.77
C TYR A 361 14.46 14.06 -17.14
N TRP A 362 14.93 14.33 -15.94
CA TRP A 362 14.61 15.53 -15.16
C TRP A 362 15.69 16.60 -15.32
N ASP A 363 15.29 17.85 -15.56
CA ASP A 363 16.13 19.06 -15.46
C ASP A 363 17.43 19.03 -16.28
N GLY A 364 17.40 18.35 -17.43
CA GLY A 364 18.57 18.23 -18.31
C GLY A 364 19.62 17.22 -17.84
N ARG A 365 19.31 16.38 -16.88
CA ARG A 365 20.22 15.32 -16.42
C ARG A 365 20.52 14.33 -17.54
N ALA A 366 21.75 13.79 -17.53
CA ALA A 366 22.17 12.78 -18.51
C ALA A 366 21.54 11.40 -18.25
N GLU A 367 21.39 11.04 -16.98
CA GLU A 367 20.79 9.78 -16.57
C GLU A 367 19.26 9.93 -16.40
N PRO A 368 18.49 8.94 -16.85
CA PRO A 368 17.04 8.99 -16.69
C PRO A 368 16.63 8.73 -15.23
N GLY A 369 15.66 9.50 -14.76
CA GLY A 369 14.97 9.22 -13.48
C GLY A 369 13.99 8.07 -13.62
N VAL A 370 13.42 7.86 -14.80
CA VAL A 370 12.57 6.71 -15.12
C VAL A 370 13.20 5.93 -16.24
N GLU A 371 13.43 4.64 -16.06
CA GLU A 371 13.90 3.73 -17.11
C GLU A 371 13.30 2.33 -16.92
N SER A 372 12.44 1.94 -17.86
CA SER A 372 11.77 0.64 -17.82
C SER A 372 11.28 0.22 -19.21
N PRO A 373 11.16 -1.09 -19.48
CA PRO A 373 10.30 -1.53 -20.56
C PRO A 373 8.87 -1.01 -20.33
N LEU A 374 8.20 -0.59 -21.38
CA LEU A 374 6.91 0.06 -21.26
C LEU A 374 5.87 -0.84 -20.59
N GLY A 375 5.81 -2.12 -20.96
CA GLY A 375 4.87 -3.08 -20.34
C GLY A 375 5.10 -3.26 -18.85
N GLU A 376 6.35 -3.39 -18.41
CA GLU A 376 6.69 -3.60 -16.99
C GLU A 376 6.36 -2.38 -16.14
N PHE A 377 6.54 -1.17 -16.67
CA PHE A 377 6.14 0.07 -15.98
C PHE A 377 4.64 0.11 -15.67
N PHE A 378 3.82 -0.47 -16.55
CA PHE A 378 2.36 -0.50 -16.41
C PHE A 378 1.82 -1.82 -15.83
N ALA A 379 2.66 -2.63 -15.22
CA ALA A 379 2.29 -3.93 -14.63
C ALA A 379 1.68 -4.93 -15.64
N VAL A 380 2.08 -4.83 -16.91
CA VAL A 380 1.68 -5.77 -17.97
C VAL A 380 2.63 -6.97 -18.07
N GLY A 381 3.48 -7.20 -17.20
CA GLY A 381 4.41 -8.31 -17.04
C GLY A 381 4.80 -9.10 -18.28
N GLN A 382 6.06 -9.03 -18.70
CA GLN A 382 6.64 -9.77 -19.83
C GLN A 382 5.91 -9.55 -21.16
N GLY A 383 5.24 -8.39 -21.26
CA GLY A 383 4.50 -8.00 -22.44
C GLY A 383 3.22 -8.81 -22.72
N LYS A 384 2.74 -9.66 -21.85
CA LYS A 384 1.47 -10.41 -22.05
C LYS A 384 0.26 -9.57 -21.64
N PRO A 385 -0.92 -9.66 -22.33
CA PRO A 385 -2.10 -8.88 -22.00
C PRO A 385 -2.48 -9.02 -20.54
N ALA A 386 -2.75 -7.88 -19.91
CA ALA A 386 -3.34 -7.83 -18.60
C ALA A 386 -4.17 -6.56 -18.49
N VAL A 387 -5.30 -6.63 -17.81
CA VAL A 387 -6.08 -5.47 -17.40
C VAL A 387 -5.58 -5.04 -16.02
N VAL A 388 -5.29 -3.76 -15.83
CA VAL A 388 -4.84 -3.20 -14.56
C VAL A 388 -5.75 -2.07 -14.15
N GLU A 389 -6.39 -2.20 -12.99
CA GLU A 389 -7.33 -1.22 -12.44
C GLU A 389 -6.77 -0.68 -11.11
N SER A 390 -5.66 0.04 -11.18
CA SER A 390 -5.07 0.67 -9.99
C SER A 390 -5.13 2.19 -10.06
N VAL A 391 -4.88 2.87 -8.94
CA VAL A 391 -4.91 4.34 -8.93
C VAL A 391 -3.73 4.95 -9.67
N PRO A 392 -2.47 4.51 -9.47
CA PRO A 392 -1.33 5.13 -10.14
C PRO A 392 -1.16 4.74 -11.61
N VAL A 393 -1.53 3.53 -11.99
CA VAL A 393 -1.45 3.03 -13.37
C VAL A 393 -2.66 2.21 -13.73
N GLN A 394 -3.10 2.33 -14.98
CA GLN A 394 -4.23 1.59 -15.50
C GLN A 394 -3.90 1.04 -16.90
N VAL A 395 -4.43 -0.15 -17.18
CA VAL A 395 -4.37 -0.77 -18.50
C VAL A 395 -5.76 -1.24 -18.87
N SER A 396 -6.31 -0.66 -19.94
CA SER A 396 -7.64 -1.04 -20.41
C SER A 396 -7.63 -2.40 -21.12
N PRO A 397 -8.77 -3.07 -21.26
CA PRO A 397 -8.88 -4.32 -22.03
C PRO A 397 -8.40 -4.20 -23.48
N SER A 398 -8.46 -3.00 -24.07
CA SER A 398 -7.99 -2.72 -25.43
C SER A 398 -6.52 -2.30 -25.50
N GLY A 399 -5.79 -2.27 -24.39
CA GLY A 399 -4.35 -1.98 -24.33
C GLY A 399 -3.99 -0.51 -24.23
N ALA A 400 -4.90 0.38 -23.81
CA ALA A 400 -4.55 1.75 -23.44
C ALA A 400 -3.87 1.75 -22.06
N LEU A 401 -2.76 2.46 -21.96
CA LEU A 401 -1.90 2.58 -20.80
C LEU A 401 -2.05 3.98 -20.21
N SER A 402 -2.46 4.10 -18.95
CA SER A 402 -2.60 5.39 -18.26
C SER A 402 -1.75 5.41 -17.00
N CYS A 403 -1.00 6.49 -16.80
CA CYS A 403 -0.19 6.73 -15.61
C CYS A 403 -0.61 8.03 -14.94
N TYR A 404 -0.87 8.00 -13.65
CA TYR A 404 -1.27 9.14 -12.83
C TYR A 404 -0.26 9.46 -11.72
N TRP A 405 0.90 8.85 -11.71
CA TRP A 405 1.99 9.27 -10.84
C TRP A 405 2.29 10.76 -11.02
N ARG A 406 2.35 11.52 -9.94
CA ARG A 406 2.72 12.93 -9.97
C ARG A 406 4.22 13.06 -10.13
N MET A 407 4.67 13.70 -11.19
CA MET A 407 6.09 13.78 -11.53
C MET A 407 6.53 15.25 -11.61
N PRO A 408 6.94 15.85 -10.47
CA PRO A 408 7.42 17.23 -10.45
C PRO A 408 8.81 17.37 -11.08
N PHE A 409 9.08 18.53 -11.67
CA PHE A 409 10.39 18.91 -12.23
C PHE A 409 10.58 20.43 -12.11
N ALA A 410 11.83 20.89 -11.85
CA ALA A 410 12.10 22.29 -11.60
C ALA A 410 12.44 23.07 -12.89
N LYS A 411 13.09 22.43 -13.87
CA LYS A 411 13.54 23.09 -15.10
C LYS A 411 12.92 22.48 -16.34
N SER A 412 12.97 21.17 -16.47
CA SER A 412 12.43 20.50 -17.65
C SER A 412 12.18 19.01 -17.43
N ALA A 413 11.23 18.45 -18.20
CA ALA A 413 11.06 17.01 -18.34
C ALA A 413 11.18 16.61 -19.80
N ARG A 414 12.07 15.64 -20.10
CA ARG A 414 12.27 15.07 -21.43
C ARG A 414 11.82 13.61 -21.41
N ILE A 415 10.81 13.28 -22.19
CA ILE A 415 10.22 11.94 -22.27
C ILE A 415 10.63 11.28 -23.58
N VAL A 416 11.16 10.07 -23.50
CA VAL A 416 11.65 9.30 -24.65
C VAL A 416 11.04 7.91 -24.63
N VAL A 417 10.47 7.49 -25.76
CA VAL A 417 10.03 6.10 -25.99
C VAL A 417 10.87 5.53 -27.13
N SER A 418 11.65 4.49 -26.86
CA SER A 418 12.47 3.79 -27.85
C SER A 418 11.79 2.50 -28.31
N ASN A 419 11.89 2.19 -29.59
CA ASN A 419 11.56 0.89 -30.13
C ASN A 419 12.85 0.05 -30.27
N ASP A 420 13.06 -0.83 -29.33
CA ASP A 420 14.23 -1.70 -29.27
C ASP A 420 14.01 -3.02 -30.05
N ASN A 421 12.85 -3.22 -30.68
CA ASN A 421 12.59 -4.33 -31.59
C ASN A 421 13.45 -4.18 -32.85
N PRO A 422 14.26 -5.18 -33.24
CA PRO A 422 15.14 -5.08 -34.40
C PRO A 422 14.42 -5.23 -35.75
N GLU A 423 13.16 -5.70 -35.74
CA GLU A 423 12.48 -6.13 -36.98
C GLU A 423 11.18 -5.36 -37.28
N ARG A 424 10.50 -4.85 -36.25
CA ARG A 424 9.13 -4.34 -36.40
C ARG A 424 9.00 -2.87 -36.06
N THR A 425 8.28 -2.14 -36.87
CA THR A 425 7.84 -0.79 -36.59
C THR A 425 6.70 -0.81 -35.58
N ALA A 426 6.77 0.01 -34.54
CA ALA A 426 5.67 0.28 -33.64
C ALA A 426 4.92 1.55 -34.09
N GLY A 427 3.61 1.57 -33.88
CA GLY A 427 2.79 2.77 -34.04
C GLY A 427 2.30 3.19 -32.65
N LEU A 428 2.50 4.47 -32.30
CA LEU A 428 2.15 5.00 -30.99
C LEU A 428 1.15 6.14 -31.12
N TYR A 429 0.12 6.11 -30.29
CA TYR A 429 -0.67 7.28 -29.93
C TYR A 429 -0.33 7.65 -28.50
N TRP A 430 -0.18 8.94 -28.21
CA TRP A 430 0.26 9.36 -26.89
C TRP A 430 -0.23 10.76 -26.52
N GLN A 431 -0.42 10.98 -25.24
CA GLN A 431 -0.76 12.25 -24.62
C GLN A 431 -0.06 12.38 -23.27
N VAL A 432 0.46 13.57 -22.98
CA VAL A 432 1.03 13.90 -21.68
C VAL A 432 0.37 15.18 -21.17
N ASP A 433 -0.33 15.08 -20.08
CA ASP A 433 -0.90 16.21 -19.35
C ASP A 433 0.03 16.62 -18.22
N TRP A 434 0.24 17.90 -18.08
CA TRP A 434 1.08 18.47 -17.05
C TRP A 434 0.59 19.86 -16.62
N VAL A 435 1.04 20.30 -15.47
CA VAL A 435 0.78 21.63 -14.94
C VAL A 435 2.08 22.43 -14.97
N GLU A 436 2.06 23.54 -15.69
CA GLU A 436 3.10 24.57 -15.62
C GLU A 436 2.91 25.33 -14.30
N LEU A 437 3.91 25.37 -13.46
CA LEU A 437 3.91 25.99 -12.13
C LEU A 437 4.68 27.31 -12.16
N ASP A 438 4.35 28.20 -11.25
CA ASP A 438 5.12 29.43 -11.05
C ASP A 438 6.46 29.17 -10.36
N ASP A 439 6.48 28.21 -9.41
CA ASP A 439 7.67 27.76 -8.72
C ASP A 439 7.52 26.28 -8.26
N LEU A 440 8.64 25.67 -7.93
CA LEU A 440 8.69 24.35 -7.31
C LEU A 440 9.59 24.44 -6.07
N PRO A 441 9.12 24.03 -4.87
CA PRO A 441 9.95 24.06 -3.67
C PRO A 441 11.27 23.28 -3.86
N PRO A 442 12.42 23.81 -3.40
CA PRO A 442 13.74 23.18 -3.63
C PRO A 442 13.87 21.75 -3.15
N GLU A 443 13.16 21.40 -2.07
CA GLU A 443 13.17 20.04 -1.47
C GLU A 443 12.09 19.13 -2.05
N THR A 444 11.48 19.48 -3.17
CA THR A 444 10.48 18.61 -3.80
C THR A 444 11.14 17.33 -4.32
N PRO A 445 10.70 16.15 -3.87
CA PRO A 445 11.27 14.90 -4.34
C PRO A 445 10.77 14.60 -5.76
N TYR A 446 11.67 14.13 -6.63
CA TYR A 446 11.34 13.71 -7.98
C TYR A 446 10.93 12.26 -8.03
N PHE A 447 10.07 11.93 -8.99
CA PHE A 447 9.63 10.57 -9.24
C PHE A 447 10.70 9.79 -10.00
N HIS A 448 10.90 8.55 -9.60
CA HIS A 448 11.85 7.62 -10.20
C HIS A 448 11.20 6.25 -10.39
N ALA A 449 11.64 5.55 -11.45
CA ALA A 449 11.32 4.14 -11.66
C ALA A 449 12.48 3.44 -12.37
N GLN A 450 12.88 2.29 -11.89
CA GLN A 450 13.98 1.54 -12.48
C GLN A 450 13.67 0.05 -12.59
N TYR A 451 13.88 -0.50 -13.78
CA TYR A 451 13.79 -1.91 -14.11
C TYR A 451 15.02 -2.69 -13.67
N ARG A 452 14.81 -3.94 -13.25
CA ARG A 452 15.85 -4.93 -12.98
C ARG A 452 15.38 -6.33 -13.35
N GLN A 453 16.29 -7.23 -13.67
CA GLN A 453 15.98 -8.64 -13.93
C GLN A 453 17.08 -9.58 -13.45
N GLU A 454 16.70 -10.84 -13.20
CA GLU A 454 17.56 -12.02 -13.11
C GLU A 454 16.95 -13.15 -13.94
N TYR A 455 17.63 -13.58 -14.97
CA TYR A 455 17.20 -14.61 -15.92
C TYR A 455 18.27 -15.70 -16.10
N PRO A 456 18.29 -16.74 -15.24
CA PRO A 456 17.43 -17.03 -14.09
C PRO A 456 17.84 -16.29 -12.80
N ALA A 457 16.99 -16.40 -11.75
CA ALA A 457 17.31 -15.96 -10.40
C ALA A 457 18.57 -16.62 -9.86
N VAL A 458 19.39 -15.85 -9.15
CA VAL A 458 20.71 -16.28 -8.67
C VAL A 458 20.58 -16.90 -7.28
N SER A 459 20.87 -18.19 -7.17
CA SER A 459 20.86 -18.90 -5.89
C SER A 459 21.90 -18.35 -4.89
N GLY A 460 21.58 -18.43 -3.60
CA GLY A 460 22.44 -18.01 -2.48
C GLY A 460 22.32 -16.53 -2.12
N ARG A 461 21.41 -15.79 -2.75
CA ARG A 461 21.10 -14.40 -2.41
C ARG A 461 19.67 -14.03 -2.72
N ASP A 462 19.16 -13.05 -1.99
CA ASP A 462 17.83 -12.50 -2.24
C ASP A 462 17.82 -11.68 -3.53
N TYR A 463 16.67 -11.65 -4.21
CA TYR A 463 16.47 -10.82 -5.39
C TYR A 463 16.38 -9.34 -4.95
N LEU A 464 17.23 -8.50 -5.51
CA LEU A 464 17.26 -7.07 -5.21
C LEU A 464 16.13 -6.36 -5.95
N LEU A 465 15.23 -5.70 -5.23
CA LEU A 465 14.19 -4.83 -5.80
C LEU A 465 14.69 -3.40 -5.98
N ALA A 466 15.37 -2.84 -4.98
CA ALA A 466 15.95 -1.49 -5.02
C ALA A 466 17.18 -1.37 -4.14
N ASP A 467 18.10 -0.47 -4.52
CA ASP A 467 19.27 -0.05 -3.73
C ASP A 467 19.46 1.46 -3.92
N LEU A 468 18.91 2.23 -3.00
CA LEU A 468 18.75 3.68 -3.09
C LEU A 468 19.67 4.38 -2.09
N GLU A 469 20.25 5.51 -2.49
CA GLU A 469 21.01 6.40 -1.62
C GLU A 469 20.45 7.82 -1.68
N GLY A 470 20.33 8.48 -0.54
CA GLY A 470 19.75 9.82 -0.40
C GLY A 470 18.53 9.84 0.49
N ARG A 471 17.66 10.79 0.27
CA ARG A 471 16.42 10.97 1.05
C ARG A 471 15.20 10.84 0.16
N GLY A 472 14.25 9.99 0.56
CA GLY A 472 13.06 9.76 -0.25
C GLY A 472 12.06 8.84 0.40
N GLN A 473 11.18 8.30 -0.45
CA GLN A 473 10.19 7.29 -0.05
C GLN A 473 9.94 6.31 -1.19
N TYR A 474 9.98 5.03 -0.88
CA TYR A 474 9.62 3.95 -1.77
C TYR A 474 8.11 3.85 -1.87
N VAL A 475 7.57 3.81 -3.09
CA VAL A 475 6.13 3.87 -3.32
C VAL A 475 5.57 2.71 -4.13
N GLY A 476 6.40 1.78 -4.58
CA GLY A 476 5.82 0.62 -5.25
C GLY A 476 6.80 -0.34 -5.91
N THR A 477 6.27 -1.53 -6.18
CA THR A 477 6.92 -2.63 -6.89
C THR A 477 5.96 -3.20 -7.93
N VAL A 478 6.47 -3.42 -9.13
CA VAL A 478 5.93 -4.39 -10.09
C VAL A 478 6.91 -5.53 -10.20
N MET A 479 6.46 -6.77 -10.15
CA MET A 479 7.30 -7.96 -10.26
C MET A 479 6.64 -8.98 -11.17
N SER A 480 7.42 -9.52 -12.11
CA SER A 480 6.99 -10.58 -13.02
C SER A 480 7.88 -11.81 -12.87
N VAL A 481 7.27 -12.98 -12.88
CA VAL A 481 7.98 -14.25 -12.77
C VAL A 481 7.53 -15.18 -13.89
N THR A 482 8.49 -15.86 -14.54
CA THR A 482 8.23 -17.06 -15.36
C THR A 482 8.87 -18.26 -14.70
N LEU A 483 8.10 -19.29 -14.44
CA LEU A 483 8.54 -20.46 -13.71
C LEU A 483 9.51 -21.32 -14.54
N ALA A 484 10.64 -21.68 -13.93
CA ALA A 484 11.61 -22.61 -14.51
C ALA A 484 11.45 -24.04 -14.01
N GLN A 485 10.61 -24.26 -13.03
CA GLN A 485 10.23 -25.58 -12.52
C GLN A 485 8.78 -25.56 -12.04
N ASP A 486 8.15 -26.72 -11.97
CA ASP A 486 6.80 -26.85 -11.43
C ASP A 486 6.76 -26.50 -9.95
N GLY A 487 5.61 -26.07 -9.46
CA GLY A 487 5.33 -25.77 -8.06
C GLY A 487 5.27 -24.27 -7.72
N TRP A 488 4.80 -24.00 -6.53
CA TRP A 488 4.57 -22.68 -5.98
C TRP A 488 5.89 -21.92 -5.69
N TRP A 489 5.96 -20.62 -5.96
CA TRP A 489 7.18 -19.78 -5.81
C TRP A 489 7.08 -18.68 -4.77
N GLY A 490 5.92 -18.42 -4.21
CA GLY A 490 5.62 -17.20 -3.46
C GLY A 490 5.93 -17.23 -1.96
N GLU A 491 6.90 -18.04 -1.51
CA GLU A 491 7.24 -18.20 -0.08
C GLU A 491 8.41 -17.32 0.38
N GLY A 492 8.91 -16.45 -0.49
CA GLY A 492 10.06 -15.60 -0.19
C GLY A 492 9.67 -14.33 0.56
N ASP A 493 10.28 -14.08 1.71
CA ASP A 493 10.07 -12.88 2.54
C ASP A 493 10.64 -11.63 1.85
N ASP A 494 9.98 -10.49 2.04
CA ASP A 494 10.51 -9.18 1.67
C ASP A 494 11.27 -8.53 2.82
N PHE A 495 12.31 -7.75 2.48
CA PHE A 495 13.18 -7.09 3.42
C PHE A 495 13.43 -5.64 3.03
N PHE A 496 13.20 -4.71 3.96
CA PHE A 496 13.55 -3.31 3.80
C PHE A 496 14.62 -2.93 4.83
N TYR A 497 15.82 -2.61 4.34
CA TYR A 497 16.94 -2.12 5.15
C TYR A 497 16.99 -0.61 5.04
N ILE A 498 16.53 0.09 6.08
CA ILE A 498 16.39 1.55 6.09
C ILE A 498 17.67 2.18 6.67
N ASP A 499 18.18 3.21 6.00
CA ASP A 499 19.27 4.07 6.48
C ASP A 499 20.56 3.34 6.92
N GLY A 500 20.87 2.21 6.28
CA GLY A 500 22.06 1.42 6.52
C GLY A 500 21.93 0.35 7.59
N GLU A 501 20.71 -0.06 7.92
CA GLU A 501 20.46 -1.16 8.86
C GLU A 501 21.17 -2.45 8.43
N ALA A 502 21.75 -3.15 9.40
CA ALA A 502 22.34 -4.47 9.20
C ALA A 502 21.30 -5.61 9.24
N VAL A 503 20.19 -5.37 9.96
CA VAL A 503 19.03 -6.26 10.06
C VAL A 503 17.82 -5.44 9.61
N PRO A 504 16.99 -5.94 8.70
CA PRO A 504 15.87 -5.15 8.19
C PRO A 504 14.84 -4.88 9.28
N SER A 505 14.39 -3.62 9.41
CA SER A 505 13.33 -3.26 10.34
C SER A 505 11.94 -3.62 9.82
N LEU A 506 11.77 -3.79 8.50
CA LEU A 506 10.57 -4.32 7.89
C LEU A 506 10.90 -5.63 7.22
N GLN A 507 10.21 -6.68 7.64
CA GLN A 507 10.36 -8.03 7.14
C GLN A 507 8.99 -8.65 6.94
N GLY A 508 8.76 -9.24 5.76
CA GLY A 508 7.53 -9.92 5.38
C GLY A 508 7.51 -11.39 5.77
N THR A 509 6.54 -12.11 5.25
CA THR A 509 6.25 -13.53 5.55
C THR A 509 6.07 -14.38 4.29
N GLY A 510 6.08 -13.77 3.11
CA GLY A 510 5.95 -14.44 1.82
C GLY A 510 5.77 -13.44 0.69
N SER A 511 6.06 -13.83 -0.53
CA SER A 511 5.92 -12.94 -1.69
C SER A 511 4.47 -12.61 -1.99
N GLU A 512 3.54 -13.57 -1.82
CA GLU A 512 2.11 -13.28 -1.98
C GLU A 512 1.60 -12.32 -0.90
N ASP A 513 2.11 -12.45 0.33
CA ASP A 513 1.79 -11.56 1.45
C ASP A 513 2.28 -10.15 1.17
N TYR A 514 3.50 -10.02 0.61
CA TYR A 514 4.03 -8.74 0.15
C TYR A 514 3.08 -8.08 -0.87
N PHE A 515 2.57 -8.85 -1.83
CA PHE A 515 1.62 -8.35 -2.83
C PHE A 515 0.17 -8.35 -2.35
N ASN A 516 -0.07 -8.50 -1.03
CA ASN A 516 -1.37 -8.44 -0.36
C ASN A 516 -2.38 -9.48 -0.89
N ASP A 517 -1.91 -10.66 -1.26
CA ASP A 517 -2.72 -11.87 -1.40
C ASP A 517 -2.44 -12.79 -0.19
N ALA A 518 -2.98 -13.98 -0.16
CA ALA A 518 -2.75 -14.98 0.87
C ALA A 518 -2.98 -16.38 0.30
N TRP A 519 -2.15 -17.34 0.71
CA TRP A 519 -2.29 -18.74 0.31
C TRP A 519 -2.24 -18.95 -1.21
N GLY A 520 -1.42 -18.17 -1.90
CA GLY A 520 -1.21 -18.21 -3.34
C GLY A 520 -1.78 -17.01 -4.09
N PHE A 521 -1.42 -16.88 -5.36
CA PHE A 521 -1.87 -15.80 -6.24
C PHE A 521 -3.16 -16.16 -6.98
N ARG A 522 -4.04 -15.16 -7.14
CA ARG A 522 -5.25 -15.23 -7.95
C ARG A 522 -5.37 -14.00 -8.83
N PRO A 523 -5.73 -14.15 -10.12
CA PRO A 523 -5.90 -12.98 -10.99
C PRO A 523 -6.92 -12.01 -10.43
N ARG A 524 -6.44 -10.80 -10.07
CA ARG A 524 -7.26 -9.69 -9.63
C ARG A 524 -6.52 -8.37 -9.76
N THR A 525 -7.25 -7.28 -9.80
CA THR A 525 -6.70 -5.93 -9.71
C THR A 525 -7.42 -5.13 -8.63
N SER A 526 -6.73 -4.22 -7.99
CA SER A 526 -7.30 -3.28 -7.03
C SER A 526 -6.52 -1.98 -7.00
N HIS A 527 -7.00 -1.01 -6.23
CA HIS A 527 -6.43 0.35 -6.20
C HIS A 527 -4.93 0.40 -5.88
N TRP A 528 -4.44 -0.47 -4.99
CA TRP A 528 -3.09 -0.38 -4.43
C TRP A 528 -2.23 -1.62 -4.63
N PHE A 529 -2.83 -2.75 -4.98
CA PHE A 529 -2.14 -4.01 -5.20
C PHE A 529 -2.97 -4.93 -6.11
N GLY A 530 -2.33 -5.90 -6.71
CA GLY A 530 -3.02 -6.88 -7.54
C GLY A 530 -2.08 -7.82 -8.27
N GLN A 531 -2.68 -8.88 -8.80
CA GLN A 531 -2.07 -9.89 -9.65
C GLN A 531 -2.85 -9.92 -10.97
N PRO A 532 -2.60 -9.01 -11.91
CA PRO A 532 -3.38 -8.89 -13.13
C PRO A 532 -3.42 -10.17 -13.96
N ARG A 533 -2.38 -11.00 -13.81
CA ARG A 533 -2.26 -12.27 -14.49
C ARG A 533 -1.50 -13.30 -13.67
N TRP A 534 -2.03 -14.49 -13.58
CA TRP A 534 -1.39 -15.67 -13.05
C TRP A 534 -1.81 -16.89 -13.90
N GLU A 535 -0.85 -17.59 -14.52
CA GLU A 535 -1.12 -18.71 -15.45
C GLU A 535 -1.12 -20.06 -14.76
N GLY A 536 -0.63 -20.16 -13.53
CA GLY A 536 -0.54 -21.40 -12.75
C GLY A 536 0.90 -21.75 -12.35
N ASP A 537 1.09 -22.98 -11.85
CA ASP A 537 2.29 -23.42 -11.17
C ASP A 537 3.18 -24.37 -12.01
N ASN A 538 2.94 -24.48 -13.32
CA ASN A 538 3.75 -25.31 -14.20
C ASN A 538 4.95 -24.54 -14.77
N ALA A 539 6.06 -25.21 -15.02
CA ALA A 539 7.23 -24.62 -15.68
C ALA A 539 6.84 -23.97 -17.02
N GLY A 540 7.31 -22.75 -17.24
CA GLY A 540 6.94 -21.91 -18.39
C GLY A 540 5.71 -21.04 -18.16
N ASN A 541 4.93 -21.25 -17.09
CA ASN A 541 3.85 -20.35 -16.70
C ASN A 541 4.44 -19.07 -16.13
N SER A 542 3.67 -17.99 -16.24
CA SER A 542 4.12 -16.68 -15.80
C SER A 542 3.02 -15.90 -15.11
N GLY A 543 3.45 -14.98 -14.27
CA GLY A 543 2.57 -14.06 -13.59
C GLY A 543 3.17 -12.69 -13.43
N VAL A 544 2.34 -11.73 -13.07
CA VAL A 544 2.74 -10.38 -12.69
C VAL A 544 1.94 -9.94 -11.48
N ALA A 545 2.62 -9.30 -10.55
CA ALA A 545 2.01 -8.70 -9.37
C ALA A 545 2.50 -7.26 -9.21
N TYR A 546 1.67 -6.40 -8.59
CA TYR A 546 2.05 -5.05 -8.22
C TYR A 546 1.59 -4.73 -6.81
N ARG A 547 2.39 -3.91 -6.12
CA ARG A 547 2.01 -3.23 -4.88
C ARG A 547 2.43 -1.77 -4.94
N TRP A 548 1.50 -0.88 -4.63
CA TRP A 548 1.72 0.56 -4.51
C TRP A 548 1.66 0.97 -3.06
N HIS A 549 2.81 1.34 -2.50
CA HIS A 549 2.95 1.86 -1.14
C HIS A 549 2.52 3.33 -1.05
N VAL A 550 1.31 3.65 -1.52
CA VAL A 550 0.79 5.02 -1.49
C VAL A 550 0.22 5.38 -0.12
N LEU A 551 -0.40 4.39 0.53
CA LEU A 551 -0.97 4.55 1.87
C LEU A 551 0.06 4.23 2.98
N ASP A 552 1.11 3.48 2.64
CA ASP A 552 2.15 2.99 3.53
C ASP A 552 3.56 3.20 2.93
N PRO A 553 3.93 4.42 2.47
CA PRO A 553 5.22 4.64 1.83
C PRO A 553 6.36 4.38 2.80
N VAL A 554 7.42 3.73 2.31
CA VAL A 554 8.61 3.44 3.14
C VAL A 554 9.61 4.59 2.99
N GLY A 555 9.67 5.42 4.02
CA GLY A 555 10.55 6.59 4.07
C GLY A 555 11.99 6.24 4.42
N PHE A 556 12.97 6.95 3.83
CA PHE A 556 14.39 6.85 4.16
C PHE A 556 15.05 8.23 4.12
N THR A 557 16.13 8.39 4.91
CA THR A 557 16.85 9.67 5.03
C THR A 557 18.29 9.59 4.55
N LYS A 558 18.84 8.39 4.38
CA LYS A 558 20.22 8.14 3.91
C LYS A 558 20.26 7.09 2.82
N SER A 559 19.56 5.99 3.00
CA SER A 559 19.55 4.89 2.04
C SER A 559 18.38 3.95 2.27
N LEU A 560 18.00 3.21 1.23
CA LEU A 560 17.04 2.13 1.33
C LEU A 560 17.48 0.98 0.42
N LYS A 561 17.66 -0.21 1.00
CA LYS A 561 17.79 -1.43 0.21
C LYS A 561 16.52 -2.26 0.39
N VAL A 562 15.91 -2.65 -0.73
CA VAL A 562 14.74 -3.52 -0.76
C VAL A 562 15.11 -4.81 -1.47
N ALA A 563 14.90 -5.93 -0.83
CA ALA A 563 15.15 -7.24 -1.37
C ALA A 563 13.97 -8.18 -1.09
N ILE A 564 13.84 -9.23 -1.87
CA ILE A 564 12.87 -10.28 -1.65
C ILE A 564 13.52 -11.63 -1.90
N GLU A 565 13.31 -12.58 -1.00
CA GLU A 565 13.72 -13.94 -1.23
C GLU A 565 12.95 -14.53 -2.44
N HIS A 566 13.55 -15.46 -3.15
CA HIS A 566 12.85 -16.19 -4.20
C HIS A 566 12.81 -17.66 -3.85
N LYS A 567 11.81 -18.03 -3.09
CA LYS A 567 11.61 -19.38 -2.54
C LYS A 567 10.24 -19.92 -2.86
N GLY A 568 10.15 -21.25 -2.87
CA GLY A 568 8.90 -21.95 -3.04
C GLY A 568 9.08 -23.46 -2.89
N ASN A 569 8.05 -24.21 -3.23
CA ASN A 569 8.06 -25.66 -3.17
C ASN A 569 7.97 -26.29 -4.56
N ARG A 570 8.12 -27.61 -4.63
CA ARG A 570 7.76 -28.44 -5.77
C ARG A 570 6.43 -29.15 -5.49
N PRO A 571 5.68 -29.62 -6.53
CA PRO A 571 4.43 -30.32 -6.33
C PRO A 571 4.52 -31.55 -5.40
N GLU A 572 5.64 -32.23 -5.42
CA GLU A 572 5.91 -33.39 -4.57
C GLU A 572 6.29 -33.03 -3.13
N ASP A 573 6.69 -31.77 -2.87
CA ASP A 573 7.04 -31.26 -1.54
C ASP A 573 5.82 -30.63 -0.88
N THR A 574 4.75 -31.39 -0.68
CA THR A 574 3.46 -30.89 -0.20
C THR A 574 3.47 -30.35 1.23
N GLU A 575 4.55 -30.52 1.97
CA GLU A 575 4.67 -30.07 3.36
C GLU A 575 6.05 -29.43 3.62
N GLY A 576 6.10 -28.11 3.42
CA GLY A 576 6.97 -27.27 4.22
C GLY A 576 8.44 -27.23 3.93
N PHE A 577 8.88 -27.60 2.73
CA PHE A 577 10.27 -27.40 2.33
C PHE A 577 10.35 -26.33 1.23
N TYR A 578 10.90 -25.17 1.58
CA TYR A 578 11.09 -24.10 0.63
C TYR A 578 12.47 -24.16 0.01
N LEU A 579 12.52 -24.06 -1.31
CA LEU A 579 13.72 -24.08 -2.11
C LEU A 579 13.94 -22.73 -2.74
N GLU A 580 15.19 -22.31 -2.88
CA GLU A 580 15.54 -21.23 -3.79
C GLU A 580 15.25 -21.69 -5.22
N ARG A 581 14.46 -20.93 -5.95
CA ARG A 581 13.98 -21.31 -7.28
C ARG A 581 14.74 -20.59 -8.38
N PRO A 582 15.10 -21.27 -9.47
CA PRO A 582 15.84 -20.67 -10.58
C PRO A 582 14.92 -20.05 -11.64
N ASP A 583 13.84 -19.42 -11.21
CA ASP A 583 12.85 -18.82 -12.09
C ASP A 583 13.37 -17.53 -12.76
N PHE A 584 12.72 -17.08 -13.83
CA PHE A 584 13.08 -15.87 -14.55
C PHE A 584 12.30 -14.70 -13.96
N ILE A 585 12.99 -13.78 -13.28
CA ILE A 585 12.38 -12.70 -12.52
C ILE A 585 12.74 -11.34 -13.11
N ASN A 586 11.77 -10.45 -13.24
CA ASN A 586 12.02 -9.03 -13.42
C ASN A 586 11.14 -8.18 -12.49
N SER A 587 11.56 -6.94 -12.27
CA SER A 587 10.81 -5.99 -11.45
C SER A 587 11.05 -4.56 -11.90
N VAL A 588 10.12 -3.68 -11.50
CA VAL A 588 10.29 -2.23 -11.53
C VAL A 588 10.05 -1.70 -10.12
N ALA A 589 11.02 -0.98 -9.61
CA ALA A 589 10.93 -0.24 -8.36
C ALA A 589 10.48 1.20 -8.62
N PHE A 590 9.60 1.74 -7.78
CA PHE A 590 9.05 3.09 -7.89
C PHE A 590 9.30 3.85 -6.58
N TRP A 591 9.85 5.07 -6.69
CA TRP A 591 10.13 5.89 -5.51
C TRP A 591 10.14 7.38 -5.82
N TYR A 592 10.06 8.18 -4.78
CA TYR A 592 10.32 9.62 -4.82
C TYR A 592 11.58 9.94 -4.04
N GLN A 593 12.43 10.82 -4.55
CA GLN A 593 13.70 11.15 -3.93
C GLN A 593 14.14 12.58 -4.24
N THR A 594 14.75 13.25 -3.26
CA THR A 594 15.49 14.51 -3.47
C THR A 594 16.92 14.21 -3.94
N GLY A 595 17.48 15.10 -4.78
CA GLY A 595 18.82 14.93 -5.32
C GLY A 595 18.92 13.93 -6.47
N GLU A 596 20.12 13.46 -6.76
CA GLU A 596 20.37 12.47 -7.82
C GLU A 596 20.28 11.04 -7.25
N PRO A 597 19.50 10.15 -7.90
CA PRO A 597 19.39 8.77 -7.45
C PRO A 597 20.66 7.98 -7.81
N LYS A 598 21.06 7.10 -6.93
CA LYS A 598 21.97 6.00 -7.28
C LYS A 598 21.22 5.03 -8.19
N ARG A 599 21.84 4.68 -9.30
CA ARG A 599 21.33 3.62 -10.16
C ARG A 599 21.81 2.25 -9.66
N PHE A 600 20.91 1.29 -9.60
CA PHE A 600 21.21 -0.08 -9.16
C PHE A 600 21.13 -1.13 -10.27
N GLY A 601 21.18 -0.67 -11.53
CA GLY A 601 21.21 -1.50 -12.73
C GLY A 601 21.14 -0.65 -14.00
N THR A 602 21.29 -1.30 -15.12
CA THR A 602 21.07 -0.74 -16.47
C THR A 602 19.97 -1.53 -17.15
N LEU A 603 19.20 -0.88 -18.01
CA LEU A 603 18.20 -1.58 -18.83
C LEU A 603 18.92 -2.49 -19.83
N PRO A 604 18.77 -3.82 -19.77
CA PRO A 604 19.42 -4.71 -20.74
C PRO A 604 18.90 -4.50 -22.15
N PRO A 605 19.67 -4.87 -23.18
CA PRO A 605 19.17 -4.89 -24.56
C PRO A 605 17.91 -5.76 -24.70
N TYR A 606 17.05 -5.42 -25.65
CA TYR A 606 15.75 -6.09 -25.83
C TYR A 606 15.84 -7.63 -25.91
N PRO A 607 16.80 -8.25 -26.62
CA PRO A 607 16.90 -9.72 -26.64
C PRO A 607 17.12 -10.33 -25.27
N GLU A 608 17.84 -9.65 -24.40
CA GLU A 608 18.16 -10.09 -23.03
C GLU A 608 17.01 -9.88 -22.04
N ARG A 609 16.12 -8.92 -22.33
CA ARG A 609 14.91 -8.65 -21.53
C ARG A 609 13.81 -9.68 -21.71
N ARG A 610 13.95 -10.55 -22.70
CA ARG A 610 12.97 -11.60 -22.99
C ARG A 610 13.33 -12.86 -22.23
N VAL A 611 12.33 -13.51 -21.63
CA VAL A 611 12.47 -14.90 -21.22
C VAL A 611 12.90 -15.71 -22.47
N PRO A 612 13.94 -16.52 -22.42
CA PRO A 612 14.61 -17.07 -23.60
C PRO A 612 13.83 -18.22 -24.25
N TRP A 613 12.59 -17.94 -24.68
CA TRP A 613 11.79 -18.87 -25.46
C TRP A 613 12.36 -19.01 -26.86
N GLN A 614 12.63 -20.24 -27.27
CA GLN A 614 12.87 -20.60 -28.66
C GLN A 614 11.51 -20.71 -29.36
N ASN A 615 11.26 -19.83 -30.33
CA ASN A 615 9.98 -19.70 -31.03
C ASN A 615 10.06 -20.30 -32.43
N HIS A 616 9.24 -21.31 -32.69
CA HIS A 616 9.10 -21.93 -34.00
C HIS A 616 7.79 -21.51 -34.64
N GLN A 617 7.83 -20.58 -35.61
CA GLN A 617 6.67 -20.26 -36.43
C GLN A 617 6.36 -21.44 -37.32
N LEU A 618 5.25 -22.15 -37.09
CA LEU A 618 4.93 -23.42 -37.74
C LEU A 618 4.68 -23.27 -39.24
N VAL A 619 4.32 -22.09 -39.70
CA VAL A 619 4.21 -21.77 -41.14
C VAL A 619 5.55 -21.95 -41.89
N ARG A 620 6.69 -21.80 -41.22
CA ARG A 620 8.00 -22.05 -41.86
C ARG A 620 8.22 -23.50 -42.21
N ALA A 621 7.55 -24.43 -41.51
CA ALA A 621 7.58 -25.87 -41.79
C ALA A 621 6.61 -26.30 -42.89
N PHE A 622 5.79 -25.38 -43.48
CA PHE A 622 4.76 -25.69 -44.46
C PHE A 622 5.24 -26.59 -45.60
N ARG A 623 6.36 -26.26 -46.22
CA ARG A 623 6.91 -27.03 -47.35
C ARG A 623 7.46 -28.39 -46.94
N GLN A 624 7.72 -28.62 -45.67
CA GLN A 624 8.24 -29.85 -45.10
C GLN A 624 7.16 -30.67 -44.36
N ALA A 625 5.94 -30.13 -44.30
CA ALA A 625 4.80 -30.76 -43.66
C ALA A 625 4.51 -32.10 -44.32
N LYS A 626 4.40 -33.17 -43.52
CA LYS A 626 3.99 -34.50 -44.00
C LYS A 626 2.56 -34.76 -43.51
N VAL A 627 1.70 -35.14 -44.42
CA VAL A 627 0.30 -35.45 -44.16
C VAL A 627 -0.01 -36.83 -44.61
N THR A 628 -0.74 -37.62 -43.79
CA THR A 628 -1.32 -38.89 -44.25
C THR A 628 -2.72 -38.65 -44.83
N GLY A 629 -3.03 -39.30 -45.95
CA GLY A 629 -4.35 -39.17 -46.63
C GLY A 629 -4.43 -37.98 -47.57
N ALA A 630 -5.67 -37.57 -47.93
CA ALA A 630 -5.98 -36.54 -48.92
C ALA A 630 -6.18 -35.12 -48.35
N ALA A 631 -5.83 -34.93 -47.10
CA ALA A 631 -6.02 -33.67 -46.42
C ALA A 631 -5.09 -32.57 -46.97
N LYS A 632 -5.50 -31.31 -46.86
CA LYS A 632 -4.77 -30.12 -47.38
C LYS A 632 -4.22 -29.27 -46.27
N VAL A 633 -2.98 -28.86 -46.46
CA VAL A 633 -2.32 -27.88 -45.58
C VAL A 633 -2.17 -26.56 -46.37
N ARG A 634 -2.45 -25.44 -45.72
CA ARG A 634 -2.36 -24.10 -46.30
C ARG A 634 -1.72 -23.15 -45.30
N VAL A 635 -1.23 -22.05 -45.81
CA VAL A 635 -0.86 -20.89 -44.98
C VAL A 635 -1.96 -19.84 -45.14
N GLU A 636 -2.54 -19.46 -44.05
CA GLU A 636 -3.62 -18.45 -43.98
C GLU A 636 -3.21 -17.31 -43.06
N THR A 637 -3.72 -16.10 -43.35
CA THR A 637 -3.61 -14.97 -42.47
C THR A 637 -4.98 -14.69 -41.86
N THR A 638 -5.07 -14.65 -40.56
CA THR A 638 -6.30 -14.37 -39.87
C THR A 638 -6.22 -12.97 -39.21
N GLY A 639 -7.31 -12.22 -39.25
CA GLY A 639 -7.38 -10.92 -38.57
C GLY A 639 -7.18 -11.00 -37.06
N MET A 640 -7.56 -12.12 -36.47
CA MET A 640 -7.41 -12.38 -35.04
C MET A 640 -5.94 -12.36 -34.57
N PHE A 641 -5.04 -12.90 -35.37
CA PHE A 641 -3.62 -12.91 -35.06
C PHE A 641 -2.89 -11.64 -35.52
N GLY A 642 -3.61 -10.53 -35.72
CA GLY A 642 -3.01 -9.27 -36.19
C GLY A 642 -2.30 -9.45 -37.53
N ALA A 643 -2.93 -10.15 -38.46
CA ALA A 643 -2.38 -10.54 -39.76
C ALA A 643 -1.15 -11.48 -39.67
N ARG A 644 -0.97 -12.21 -38.57
CA ARG A 644 0.07 -13.25 -38.47
C ARG A 644 -0.35 -14.48 -39.25
N PRO A 645 0.56 -15.13 -40.00
CA PRO A 645 0.25 -16.33 -40.74
C PRO A 645 0.11 -17.53 -39.80
N VAL A 646 -0.92 -18.33 -40.02
CA VAL A 646 -1.15 -19.63 -39.36
C VAL A 646 -1.04 -20.76 -40.41
N LEU A 647 -0.62 -21.92 -39.94
CA LEU A 647 -0.68 -23.16 -40.73
C LEU A 647 -2.04 -23.81 -40.48
N SER A 648 -2.87 -23.84 -41.52
CA SER A 648 -4.20 -24.43 -41.48
C SER A 648 -4.20 -25.81 -42.13
N TRP A 649 -4.75 -26.81 -41.41
CA TRP A 649 -4.94 -28.17 -41.88
C TRP A 649 -6.43 -28.44 -42.02
N THR A 650 -6.90 -28.56 -43.27
CA THR A 650 -8.31 -28.77 -43.58
C THR A 650 -8.57 -30.14 -44.12
N ASN A 651 -9.80 -30.63 -43.99
CA ASN A 651 -10.25 -31.94 -44.41
C ASN A 651 -9.51 -33.13 -43.74
N SER A 652 -9.17 -32.95 -42.47
CA SER A 652 -8.57 -34.02 -41.66
C SER A 652 -9.64 -35.01 -41.24
N GLU A 653 -9.47 -36.28 -41.56
CA GLU A 653 -10.33 -37.36 -41.09
C GLU A 653 -9.70 -38.09 -39.90
N PRO A 654 -10.51 -38.78 -39.08
CA PRO A 654 -9.98 -39.55 -37.95
C PRO A 654 -8.90 -40.53 -38.39
N GLY A 655 -7.77 -40.56 -37.66
CA GLY A 655 -6.63 -41.40 -38.01
C GLY A 655 -5.60 -40.74 -38.95
N MET A 656 -5.95 -39.61 -39.59
CA MET A 656 -4.97 -38.82 -40.35
C MET A 656 -3.99 -38.10 -39.43
N ARG A 657 -2.75 -37.89 -39.90
CA ARG A 657 -1.69 -37.27 -39.17
C ARG A 657 -1.06 -36.12 -39.96
N LEU A 658 -0.87 -34.97 -39.30
CA LEU A 658 -0.02 -33.88 -39.76
C LEU A 658 1.27 -33.92 -38.95
N SER A 659 2.44 -33.91 -39.61
CA SER A 659 3.74 -33.88 -38.96
C SER A 659 4.56 -32.69 -39.45
N LEU A 660 5.10 -31.91 -38.52
CA LEU A 660 5.84 -30.69 -38.76
C LEU A 660 7.24 -30.81 -38.13
N PRO A 661 8.33 -30.67 -38.92
CA PRO A 661 9.68 -30.67 -38.35
C PRO A 661 9.98 -29.37 -37.64
N PHE A 662 10.72 -29.46 -36.57
CA PHE A 662 11.36 -28.32 -35.86
C PHE A 662 12.74 -28.75 -35.33
N ALA A 663 13.53 -27.79 -34.82
CA ALA A 663 14.86 -28.10 -34.29
C ALA A 663 15.03 -27.48 -32.91
N VAL A 664 15.60 -28.23 -32.00
CA VAL A 664 15.96 -27.78 -30.64
C VAL A 664 17.41 -27.33 -30.65
N GLU A 665 17.68 -26.09 -30.20
CA GLU A 665 19.02 -25.51 -30.22
C GLU A 665 19.97 -26.16 -29.20
N SER A 666 19.47 -26.51 -28.03
CA SER A 666 20.29 -27.04 -26.93
C SER A 666 19.55 -28.17 -26.22
N ALA A 667 20.21 -29.26 -25.95
CA ALA A 667 19.65 -30.39 -25.20
C ALA A 667 19.29 -30.01 -23.76
N GLY A 668 18.31 -30.70 -23.16
CA GLY A 668 17.91 -30.55 -21.76
C GLY A 668 16.41 -30.51 -21.57
N ARG A 669 16.00 -30.18 -20.36
CA ARG A 669 14.60 -29.96 -19.99
C ARG A 669 14.04 -28.71 -20.66
N HIS A 670 12.85 -28.83 -21.24
CA HIS A 670 12.15 -27.72 -21.87
C HIS A 670 10.69 -27.70 -21.42
N ALA A 671 10.19 -26.53 -21.03
CA ALA A 671 8.76 -26.29 -21.04
C ALA A 671 8.31 -26.08 -22.48
N VAL A 672 7.24 -26.78 -22.90
CA VAL A 672 6.76 -26.79 -24.28
C VAL A 672 5.34 -26.24 -24.32
N ARG A 673 5.12 -25.22 -25.17
CA ARG A 673 3.81 -24.60 -25.39
C ARG A 673 3.48 -24.51 -26.90
N LEU A 674 2.21 -24.62 -27.21
CA LEU A 674 1.69 -24.49 -28.57
C LEU A 674 0.65 -23.37 -28.63
N THR A 675 0.89 -22.36 -29.46
CA THR A 675 -0.11 -21.36 -29.81
C THR A 675 -0.85 -21.79 -31.05
N ALA A 676 -2.18 -21.86 -30.97
CA ALA A 676 -3.07 -22.32 -32.01
C ALA A 676 -4.34 -21.45 -32.05
N ALA A 677 -5.25 -21.77 -32.99
CA ALA A 677 -6.59 -21.21 -32.97
C ALA A 677 -7.59 -22.25 -32.49
N SER A 678 -8.66 -21.81 -31.90
CA SER A 678 -9.88 -22.56 -31.63
C SER A 678 -11.07 -21.92 -32.36
N ALA A 679 -12.02 -22.74 -32.82
CA ALA A 679 -13.19 -22.25 -33.54
C ALA A 679 -14.33 -23.28 -33.45
N PRO A 680 -15.60 -22.91 -33.75
CA PRO A 680 -16.76 -23.80 -33.63
C PRO A 680 -16.69 -25.05 -34.49
N ASP A 681 -15.99 -24.99 -35.61
CA ASP A 681 -15.86 -26.05 -36.58
C ASP A 681 -14.54 -26.84 -36.46
N PHE A 682 -13.67 -26.52 -35.53
CA PHE A 682 -12.39 -27.20 -35.34
C PHE A 682 -12.57 -28.58 -34.67
N GLY A 683 -11.47 -29.35 -34.60
CA GLY A 683 -11.49 -30.76 -34.22
C GLY A 683 -10.85 -31.08 -32.89
N LEU A 684 -10.76 -32.36 -32.61
CA LEU A 684 -10.01 -33.00 -31.52
C LEU A 684 -8.77 -33.66 -32.10
N TYR A 685 -7.64 -33.47 -31.41
CA TYR A 685 -6.35 -33.99 -31.86
C TYR A 685 -5.51 -34.50 -30.69
N ASP A 686 -4.86 -35.68 -30.92
CA ASP A 686 -3.70 -35.98 -30.08
C ASP A 686 -2.50 -35.20 -30.61
N ILE A 687 -1.78 -34.54 -29.69
CA ILE A 687 -0.54 -33.82 -29.98
C ILE A 687 0.64 -34.70 -29.57
N GLU A 688 1.55 -34.95 -30.53
CA GLU A 688 2.69 -35.81 -30.32
C GLU A 688 4.02 -35.05 -30.54
N LEU A 689 5.02 -35.40 -29.77
CA LEU A 689 6.42 -35.04 -30.00
C LEU A 689 7.21 -36.32 -30.26
N ASP A 690 7.88 -36.41 -31.42
CA ASP A 690 8.66 -37.58 -31.86
C ASP A 690 7.88 -38.90 -31.76
N GLY A 691 6.61 -38.86 -32.12
CA GLY A 691 5.71 -40.02 -32.10
C GLY A 691 5.20 -40.44 -30.73
N LYS A 692 5.50 -39.67 -29.67
CA LYS A 692 4.90 -39.86 -28.33
C LYS A 692 3.82 -38.83 -28.06
N THR A 693 2.65 -39.27 -27.65
CA THR A 693 1.55 -38.36 -27.26
C THR A 693 1.98 -37.54 -26.04
N VAL A 694 1.94 -36.23 -26.18
CA VAL A 694 2.26 -35.24 -25.12
C VAL A 694 1.00 -34.58 -24.55
N LEU A 695 -0.06 -34.49 -25.37
CA LEU A 695 -1.38 -34.05 -24.95
C LEU A 695 -2.44 -34.83 -25.73
N GLY A 696 -3.22 -35.62 -25.02
CA GLY A 696 -4.27 -36.44 -25.63
C GLY A 696 -5.59 -35.69 -25.74
N ALA A 697 -6.32 -35.91 -26.81
CA ALA A 697 -7.65 -35.36 -27.07
C ALA A 697 -7.73 -33.84 -26.87
N ALA A 698 -6.71 -33.10 -27.29
CA ALA A 698 -6.71 -31.63 -27.23
C ALA A 698 -7.90 -31.09 -28.03
N ASP A 699 -8.74 -30.27 -27.38
CA ASP A 699 -9.96 -29.74 -27.99
C ASP A 699 -9.68 -28.33 -28.55
N PHE A 700 -9.79 -28.21 -29.86
CA PHE A 700 -9.62 -26.94 -30.59
C PHE A 700 -10.97 -26.28 -30.90
N ARG A 701 -12.07 -26.74 -30.30
CA ARG A 701 -13.39 -26.16 -30.50
C ARG A 701 -13.65 -25.08 -29.46
N SER A 702 -14.23 -23.97 -29.88
CA SER A 702 -14.73 -22.90 -29.06
C SER A 702 -16.03 -22.33 -29.60
N ARG A 703 -16.66 -21.40 -28.93
CA ARG A 703 -17.88 -20.73 -29.41
C ARG A 703 -17.60 -19.73 -30.53
N GLU A 704 -16.45 -19.13 -30.49
CA GLU A 704 -15.96 -18.13 -31.44
C GLU A 704 -14.54 -18.47 -31.84
N TYR A 705 -14.02 -17.79 -32.84
CA TYR A 705 -12.64 -17.96 -33.27
C TYR A 705 -11.72 -17.26 -32.23
N GLU A 706 -10.93 -18.03 -31.50
CA GLU A 706 -10.10 -17.56 -30.39
C GLU A 706 -8.65 -18.05 -30.52
N GLU A 707 -7.73 -17.34 -29.89
CA GLU A 707 -6.36 -17.81 -29.68
C GLU A 707 -6.34 -18.84 -28.55
N LEU A 708 -5.71 -19.97 -28.79
CA LEU A 708 -5.56 -21.08 -27.86
C LEU A 708 -4.07 -21.28 -27.54
N ASP A 709 -3.69 -21.16 -26.28
CA ASP A 709 -2.34 -21.45 -25.81
C ASP A 709 -2.35 -22.74 -24.98
N LEU A 710 -1.74 -23.78 -25.51
CA LEU A 710 -1.74 -25.14 -24.94
C LEU A 710 -0.40 -25.42 -24.27
N GLU A 711 -0.44 -25.86 -23.02
CA GLU A 711 0.70 -26.40 -22.32
C GLU A 711 0.91 -27.87 -22.71
N LEU A 712 2.07 -28.18 -23.28
CA LEU A 712 2.46 -29.56 -23.62
C LEU A 712 3.37 -30.17 -22.53
N GLY A 713 3.54 -29.45 -21.42
CA GLY A 713 4.31 -29.85 -20.22
C GLY A 713 5.83 -29.79 -20.41
N THR A 714 6.55 -30.30 -19.43
CA THR A 714 8.03 -30.34 -19.45
C THR A 714 8.52 -31.61 -20.15
N ARG A 715 9.54 -31.48 -21.04
CA ARG A 715 10.11 -32.58 -21.83
C ARG A 715 11.63 -32.54 -21.86
N GLU A 716 12.28 -33.68 -21.75
CA GLU A 716 13.69 -33.83 -22.10
C GLU A 716 13.81 -33.94 -23.63
N LEU A 717 14.48 -32.94 -24.21
CA LEU A 717 14.71 -32.89 -25.65
C LEU A 717 16.20 -32.87 -25.95
N SER A 718 16.62 -33.65 -26.98
CA SER A 718 17.98 -33.60 -27.51
C SER A 718 18.15 -32.35 -28.38
N ALA A 719 19.39 -31.90 -28.57
CA ALA A 719 19.65 -30.89 -29.60
C ALA A 719 19.49 -31.50 -30.99
N GLY A 720 18.97 -30.74 -31.94
CA GLY A 720 18.80 -31.15 -33.32
C GLY A 720 17.33 -31.31 -33.75
N PRO A 721 17.06 -32.14 -34.80
CA PRO A 721 15.75 -32.22 -35.42
C PRO A 721 14.76 -33.04 -34.58
N HIS A 722 13.55 -32.52 -34.49
CA HIS A 722 12.38 -33.13 -33.84
C HIS A 722 11.13 -32.99 -34.70
N THR A 723 10.06 -33.68 -34.33
CA THR A 723 8.78 -33.66 -35.07
C THR A 723 7.62 -33.41 -34.12
N LEU A 724 6.85 -32.36 -34.41
CA LEU A 724 5.54 -32.11 -33.82
C LEU A 724 4.48 -32.72 -34.73
N SER A 725 3.62 -33.57 -34.17
CA SER A 725 2.54 -34.19 -34.95
C SER A 725 1.17 -33.97 -34.30
N PHE A 726 0.15 -33.94 -35.16
CA PHE A 726 -1.26 -33.88 -34.78
C PHE A 726 -1.97 -35.09 -35.39
N LEU A 727 -2.52 -35.96 -34.56
CA LEU A 727 -3.33 -37.10 -34.95
C LEU A 727 -4.80 -36.72 -34.80
N ALA A 728 -5.53 -36.70 -35.90
CA ALA A 728 -6.94 -36.36 -35.88
C ALA A 728 -7.78 -37.48 -35.21
N LEU A 729 -8.65 -37.06 -34.28
CA LEU A 729 -9.53 -37.97 -33.56
C LEU A 729 -10.97 -37.91 -34.08
N ALA A 730 -11.72 -38.98 -33.85
CA ALA A 730 -13.13 -39.04 -34.20
C ALA A 730 -13.94 -38.07 -33.32
N THR A 731 -14.81 -37.31 -33.97
CA THR A 731 -15.84 -36.49 -33.27
C THR A 731 -17.20 -37.20 -33.44
N SER A 732 -18.16 -36.88 -32.59
CA SER A 732 -19.50 -37.46 -32.63
C SER A 732 -20.24 -37.24 -33.95
N SER A 733 -19.79 -36.30 -34.79
CA SER A 733 -20.39 -36.01 -36.10
C SER A 733 -19.75 -36.74 -37.28
N GLY A 734 -18.60 -37.38 -37.07
CA GLY A 734 -17.88 -38.14 -38.14
C GLY A 734 -17.35 -37.24 -39.27
N GLN A 735 -17.42 -35.92 -39.16
CA GLN A 735 -16.97 -35.00 -40.21
C GLN A 735 -15.50 -34.60 -40.03
N ALA A 736 -14.84 -34.34 -41.16
CA ALA A 736 -13.51 -33.73 -41.21
C ALA A 736 -13.51 -32.35 -40.51
N ARG A 737 -12.55 -32.13 -39.67
CA ARG A 737 -12.47 -30.89 -38.88
C ARG A 737 -11.15 -30.16 -39.13
N PRO A 738 -11.15 -28.82 -39.27
CA PRO A 738 -9.92 -28.07 -39.43
C PRO A 738 -9.10 -27.97 -38.13
N LEU A 739 -7.80 -27.66 -38.32
CA LEU A 739 -6.86 -27.29 -37.29
C LEU A 739 -6.08 -26.09 -37.80
N ALA A 740 -5.85 -25.10 -36.96
CA ALA A 740 -4.96 -23.96 -37.27
C ALA A 740 -3.94 -23.77 -36.16
N VAL A 741 -2.67 -23.84 -36.51
CA VAL A 741 -1.56 -23.69 -35.53
C VAL A 741 -0.61 -22.60 -35.98
N GLU A 742 -0.10 -21.87 -35.01
CA GLU A 742 0.76 -20.72 -35.23
C GLU A 742 2.21 -20.99 -34.85
N MET A 743 2.45 -21.30 -33.56
CA MET A 743 3.78 -21.29 -32.98
C MET A 743 3.99 -22.40 -31.96
N LEU A 744 5.10 -23.11 -32.08
CA LEU A 744 5.63 -23.97 -31.02
C LEU A 744 6.68 -23.17 -30.26
N ARG A 745 6.58 -23.14 -28.92
CA ARG A 745 7.51 -22.44 -28.04
C ARG A 745 8.21 -23.42 -27.10
N LEU A 746 9.52 -23.31 -27.02
CA LEU A 746 10.36 -24.11 -26.15
C LEU A 746 11.14 -23.19 -25.20
N LEU A 747 10.98 -23.37 -23.92
CA LEU A 747 11.80 -22.71 -22.92
C LEU A 747 12.75 -23.71 -22.30
N ARG A 748 14.06 -23.58 -22.58
CA ARG A 748 15.05 -24.38 -21.92
C ARG A 748 15.10 -24.01 -20.45
N LEU A 749 14.88 -24.98 -19.58
CA LEU A 749 14.84 -24.80 -18.15
C LEU A 749 16.25 -24.91 -17.55
N PRO A 750 16.63 -24.04 -16.60
CA PRO A 750 17.85 -24.23 -15.83
C PRO A 750 17.75 -25.52 -14.99
N PRO A 751 18.89 -25.99 -14.43
CA PRO A 751 18.87 -27.09 -13.47
C PRO A 751 17.90 -26.80 -12.33
N GLU A 752 17.18 -27.83 -11.87
CA GLU A 752 16.33 -27.68 -10.70
C GLU A 752 17.12 -27.22 -9.48
N ALA A 753 16.48 -26.42 -8.65
CA ALA A 753 17.09 -25.99 -7.40
C ALA A 753 17.48 -27.21 -6.55
N THR A 754 18.73 -27.21 -6.09
CA THR A 754 19.17 -28.13 -5.05
C THR A 754 18.65 -27.62 -3.71
N ARG A 755 18.12 -28.53 -2.90
CA ARG A 755 17.53 -28.20 -1.61
C ARG A 755 18.59 -27.63 -0.66
N PRO A 756 18.51 -26.37 -0.22
CA PRO A 756 19.36 -25.89 0.85
C PRO A 756 18.91 -26.55 2.16
N VAL A 757 19.87 -27.05 2.95
CA VAL A 757 19.59 -27.54 4.30
C VAL A 757 19.44 -26.31 5.21
N LYS A 758 18.23 -25.78 5.34
CA LYS A 758 17.90 -24.75 6.34
C LYS A 758 17.22 -25.46 7.53
N THR A 759 17.99 -25.71 8.55
CA THR A 759 17.66 -26.56 9.69
C THR A 759 16.45 -26.11 10.51
N HIS A 760 16.22 -24.81 10.68
CA HIS A 760 15.13 -24.33 11.56
C HIS A 760 13.72 -24.51 10.97
N HIS A 761 13.53 -24.24 9.69
CA HIS A 761 12.24 -24.39 9.04
C HIS A 761 11.81 -25.86 8.90
N GLU A 762 12.75 -26.73 8.53
CA GLU A 762 12.50 -28.17 8.41
C GLU A 762 12.04 -28.77 9.75
N ALA A 763 12.71 -28.43 10.86
CA ALA A 763 12.32 -28.87 12.17
C ALA A 763 10.89 -28.42 12.55
N HIS A 764 10.51 -27.20 12.18
CA HIS A 764 9.16 -26.68 12.44
C HIS A 764 8.10 -27.46 11.68
N PHE A 765 8.29 -27.70 10.38
CA PHE A 765 7.35 -28.43 9.54
C PHE A 765 7.26 -29.91 9.89
N ILE A 766 8.38 -30.52 10.25
CA ILE A 766 8.38 -31.90 10.80
C ILE A 766 7.48 -31.95 12.03
N ARG A 767 7.63 -31.00 12.95
CA ARG A 767 6.80 -30.91 14.15
C ARG A 767 5.31 -30.73 13.84
N LEU A 768 4.97 -29.83 12.90
CA LEU A 768 3.58 -29.60 12.48
C LEU A 768 2.97 -30.85 11.81
N GLY A 769 3.71 -31.51 10.93
CA GLY A 769 3.26 -32.75 10.27
C GLY A 769 2.99 -33.85 11.28
N ILE A 770 3.90 -34.05 12.22
CA ILE A 770 3.72 -34.99 13.33
C ILE A 770 2.50 -34.63 14.18
N GLY A 771 2.34 -33.36 14.57
CA GLY A 771 1.20 -32.90 15.38
C GLY A 771 -0.14 -33.15 14.71
N ARG A 772 -0.26 -32.90 13.39
CA ARG A 772 -1.45 -33.18 12.59
C ARG A 772 -1.75 -34.69 12.54
N ALA A 773 -0.72 -35.52 12.35
CA ALA A 773 -0.87 -36.97 12.33
C ALA A 773 -1.28 -37.54 13.70
N VAL A 774 -0.73 -37.03 14.80
CA VAL A 774 -1.12 -37.41 16.18
C VAL A 774 -2.60 -37.05 16.44
N TYR A 775 -3.00 -35.83 15.99
CA TYR A 775 -4.40 -35.42 16.13
C TYR A 775 -5.35 -36.29 15.32
N ALA A 776 -5.00 -36.57 14.06
CA ALA A 776 -5.78 -37.45 13.18
C ALA A 776 -5.89 -38.88 13.76
N TYR A 777 -4.79 -39.42 14.31
CA TYR A 777 -4.76 -40.73 14.94
C TYR A 777 -5.70 -40.78 16.12
N ARG A 778 -5.63 -39.76 17.00
CA ARG A 778 -6.50 -39.69 18.18
C ARG A 778 -7.98 -39.57 17.82
N LEU A 779 -8.31 -38.80 16.80
CA LEU A 779 -9.69 -38.72 16.27
C LEU A 779 -10.18 -40.06 15.72
N ALA A 780 -9.32 -40.81 15.04
CA ALA A 780 -9.69 -42.09 14.44
C ALA A 780 -9.77 -43.25 15.41
N TYR A 781 -8.86 -43.30 16.41
CA TYR A 781 -8.66 -44.45 17.27
C TYR A 781 -9.03 -44.19 18.76
N GLY A 782 -9.31 -42.93 19.14
CA GLY A 782 -9.69 -42.57 20.51
C GLY A 782 -8.52 -42.50 21.51
N GLU A 783 -7.30 -42.84 21.10
CA GLU A 783 -6.08 -42.86 21.90
C GLU A 783 -4.89 -42.23 21.20
N LEU A 784 -3.81 -41.98 21.90
CA LEU A 784 -2.56 -41.50 21.34
C LEU A 784 -1.74 -42.64 20.74
N PRO A 785 -0.99 -42.41 19.66
CA PRO A 785 -0.05 -43.38 19.11
C PRO A 785 1.10 -43.63 20.09
N ASP A 786 1.62 -44.86 20.13
CA ASP A 786 2.76 -45.21 20.98
C ASP A 786 4.10 -44.69 20.42
N SER A 787 4.19 -44.48 19.12
CA SER A 787 5.39 -43.98 18.45
C SER A 787 5.05 -43.37 17.07
N LEU A 788 6.04 -42.74 16.43
CA LEU A 788 5.92 -42.25 15.04
C LEU A 788 5.68 -43.41 14.05
N GLU A 789 6.28 -44.57 14.27
CA GLU A 789 6.07 -45.74 13.41
C GLU A 789 4.62 -46.21 13.43
N THR A 790 3.91 -46.03 14.55
CA THR A 790 2.48 -46.28 14.62
C THR A 790 1.67 -45.39 13.69
N LEU A 791 2.04 -44.12 13.59
CA LEU A 791 1.42 -43.15 12.65
C LEU A 791 1.71 -43.50 11.20
N VAL A 792 2.93 -43.96 10.91
CA VAL A 792 3.31 -44.39 9.55
C VAL A 792 2.56 -45.66 9.16
N LYS A 793 2.44 -46.64 10.07
CA LYS A 793 1.64 -47.88 9.84
C LYS A 793 0.16 -47.57 9.62
N ALA A 794 -0.37 -46.56 10.30
CA ALA A 794 -1.73 -46.09 10.10
C ALA A 794 -1.93 -45.23 8.83
N ASN A 795 -0.89 -45.01 8.04
CA ASN A 795 -0.87 -44.15 6.85
C ASN A 795 -1.29 -42.70 7.09
N LEU A 796 -1.01 -42.22 8.32
CA LEU A 796 -1.29 -40.85 8.75
C LEU A 796 -0.05 -39.94 8.72
N LEU A 797 1.15 -40.56 8.62
CA LEU A 797 2.43 -39.87 8.59
C LEU A 797 3.32 -40.50 7.53
N PRO A 798 3.84 -39.76 6.55
CA PRO A 798 4.84 -40.28 5.60
C PRO A 798 6.12 -40.70 6.32
N SER A 799 6.77 -41.79 5.86
CA SER A 799 7.98 -42.36 6.50
C SER A 799 9.17 -41.40 6.56
N ARG A 800 9.22 -40.36 5.71
CA ARG A 800 10.23 -39.30 5.77
C ARG A 800 10.23 -38.53 7.09
N TYR A 801 9.12 -38.50 7.80
CA TYR A 801 9.00 -37.85 9.11
C TYR A 801 9.53 -38.69 10.28
N LEU A 802 10.13 -39.84 9.99
CA LEU A 802 10.87 -40.62 10.99
C LEU A 802 12.32 -40.09 11.18
N THR A 803 12.70 -39.06 10.44
CA THR A 803 14.02 -38.41 10.54
C THR A 803 13.86 -36.92 10.79
N ASP A 804 14.85 -36.34 11.47
CA ASP A 804 14.97 -34.89 11.65
C ASP A 804 15.46 -34.19 10.35
N GLU A 805 15.59 -32.88 10.42
CA GLU A 805 16.10 -32.01 9.36
C GLU A 805 17.52 -32.36 8.88
N ASN A 806 18.29 -33.10 9.69
CA ASN A 806 19.62 -33.61 9.37
C ASN A 806 19.57 -35.08 8.89
N ARG A 807 18.39 -35.63 8.60
CA ARG A 807 18.14 -37.02 8.22
C ARG A 807 18.57 -38.05 9.28
N LYS A 808 18.68 -37.65 10.56
CA LYS A 808 18.91 -38.55 11.66
C LYS A 808 17.58 -39.06 12.18
N PRO A 809 17.49 -40.35 12.58
CA PRO A 809 16.27 -40.93 13.12
C PRO A 809 15.76 -40.15 14.34
N LEU A 810 14.47 -39.78 14.31
CA LEU A 810 13.78 -39.27 15.46
C LEU A 810 13.50 -40.39 16.45
N ARG A 811 13.62 -40.09 17.73
CA ARG A 811 13.18 -40.99 18.81
C ARG A 811 11.78 -40.59 19.23
N SER A 812 10.91 -41.58 19.40
CA SER A 812 9.56 -41.30 19.87
C SER A 812 9.14 -42.36 20.89
N HIS A 813 8.41 -41.92 21.92
CA HIS A 813 7.85 -42.77 22.97
C HIS A 813 6.64 -42.11 23.63
N ARG A 814 5.82 -42.92 24.26
CA ARG A 814 4.68 -42.42 25.00
C ARG A 814 5.06 -42.13 26.47
N GLU A 815 4.72 -40.95 26.94
CA GLU A 815 4.88 -40.53 28.35
C GLU A 815 3.55 -40.04 28.87
N GLY A 816 2.81 -40.92 29.55
CA GLY A 816 1.45 -40.63 30.02
C GLY A 816 0.52 -40.22 28.87
N ASP A 817 -0.05 -39.03 28.94
CA ASP A 817 -0.95 -38.47 27.93
C ASP A 817 -0.22 -37.70 26.81
N PHE A 818 1.06 -37.96 26.57
CA PHE A 818 1.86 -37.30 25.55
C PHE A 818 2.58 -38.32 24.67
N LEU A 819 2.61 -38.05 23.36
CA LEU A 819 3.63 -38.57 22.48
C LEU A 819 4.83 -37.60 22.55
N VAL A 820 5.96 -38.09 23.01
CA VAL A 820 7.22 -37.33 23.07
C VAL A 820 8.06 -37.73 21.88
N VAL A 821 8.57 -36.71 21.14
CA VAL A 821 9.47 -36.90 20.00
C VAL A 821 10.72 -36.06 20.19
N GLU A 822 11.88 -36.67 20.01
CA GLU A 822 13.18 -36.08 20.24
C GLU A 822 14.03 -36.16 18.98
N SER A 823 14.62 -35.02 18.63
CA SER A 823 15.67 -34.93 17.59
C SER A 823 17.04 -35.05 18.22
N THR A 824 17.97 -35.69 17.51
CA THR A 824 19.37 -35.83 17.89
C THR A 824 20.31 -35.02 16.97
N GLY A 825 19.77 -34.04 16.23
CA GLY A 825 20.47 -33.18 15.27
C GLY A 825 21.48 -32.21 15.90
N VAL A 826 21.95 -31.23 15.10
CA VAL A 826 22.94 -30.23 15.55
C VAL A 826 22.33 -29.30 16.61
N GLU A 827 21.04 -29.02 16.50
CA GLU A 827 20.24 -28.33 17.51
C GLU A 827 19.13 -29.25 17.95
N PRO A 828 19.39 -30.11 18.96
CA PRO A 828 18.41 -31.11 19.39
C PRO A 828 17.17 -30.43 20.00
N TRP A 829 15.99 -30.91 19.61
CA TRP A 829 14.71 -30.45 20.11
C TRP A 829 13.88 -31.62 20.64
N THR A 830 13.06 -31.33 21.63
CA THR A 830 12.04 -32.25 22.16
C THR A 830 10.68 -31.60 22.07
N TYR A 831 9.69 -32.34 21.58
CA TYR A 831 8.33 -31.85 21.46
C TYR A 831 7.36 -32.88 22.08
N ARG A 832 6.27 -32.36 22.66
CA ARG A 832 5.26 -33.17 23.33
C ARG A 832 3.89 -32.87 22.77
N TRP A 833 3.20 -33.85 22.20
CA TRP A 833 1.84 -33.72 21.70
C TRP A 833 0.85 -34.43 22.56
N GLN A 834 -0.14 -33.72 23.05
CA GLN A 834 -1.21 -34.27 23.89
C GLN A 834 -2.44 -34.72 23.09
N GLY A 835 -2.49 -34.40 21.79
CA GLY A 835 -3.61 -34.75 20.92
C GLY A 835 -4.92 -34.10 21.33
N LEU A 836 -4.88 -32.95 22.02
CA LEU A 836 -6.05 -32.20 22.46
C LEU A 836 -6.23 -30.93 21.68
N ASP A 837 -7.46 -30.80 21.24
CA ASP A 837 -8.22 -29.60 20.88
C ASP A 837 -7.54 -28.54 20.02
N ALA A 838 -7.98 -28.48 18.76
CA ALA A 838 -7.74 -27.40 17.82
C ALA A 838 -8.33 -26.03 18.25
N ARG A 839 -8.60 -25.83 19.54
CA ARG A 839 -9.16 -24.61 20.12
C ARG A 839 -8.24 -23.90 21.11
N ARG A 840 -6.95 -24.21 21.07
CA ARG A 840 -5.97 -23.39 21.79
C ARG A 840 -4.78 -23.10 20.92
#